data_339e195f5461cf96c07a601b275ff2c1
#
_entry.id   339e195f5461cf96c07a601b275ff2c1
#
_cell.length_a   1.000
_cell.length_b   1.000
_cell.length_c   1.000
_cell.angle_alpha   90.00
_cell.angle_beta   90.00
_cell.angle_gamma   90.00
#
_symmetry.space_group_name_H-M   'P 1'
#
loop_
_entity.id
_entity.type
_entity.pdbx_description
1 polymer ?
#
loop_
_entity_poly.entity_id
_entity_poly.type
_entity_poly.pdbx_seq_one_letter_code
_entity_poly.pdbx_strand_id
1 'polypeptide(L)'
;MSNRPRLKPLAFFLLHALAGAALAAPGAPDAPDAPAAADTPLRETAAAPVDTVFVQGQVRQVQNVTRRDLALVPPGTSPLKTLEKLPGVSFQSADALGAYEWSSHISIRGFNQNQLGFTLDGVPLGDMSYRNSNGLHISRAISSENVGSVTVSQGAGALGTASTSNLGGTVAFTTRGPANEAGVTVAQTVGSDNTYRTFARYDTGQLATGTKAYLSATRQRADKWKGDGPQSQDQLNAKIEQRLGANTLSAFFNYSTRDETDYQDLSFDAVRRLGFGFDNYAPDWNRAVNAAKGVYSGGVNNMDDAYYLGRGLRNDWLGGVAFEWNPLDNVRLATTVYGHRNHGESHWYTPYTPSSSAVPISVRAQEYGISRGGVTSDLTWELGEHTLNAGVWRENSAHSWTRSFYAVSGPESTDRFLDNPFSNPIAQRFGTTTTQFYLQDTVSALQGRLKLNYGFKNTHVTIGGANLVGGRAGGRLDADKNFLPQAGLTYALSSQDELFTSWARNMKAYQPGADGPFSQTQKAFDLSAANIRPETSSTVDIGVRARHGNYQGSIALYNADFKDRQLNVATCTGIVGCPTTLTNIGRVRTRGVEAAIDSKLASDWSWFNSFTFNDSSYRDAPVYFEGATPVDVNGRRVVDAPRVLFNTEVSWEHAGWFARVDAKYTGQRYYTYLNDSPVPSYWLSNLSAGYHLGSIGPFKGTTLQLNVTNLANKRYFGTVGTNGFVSADPSGTFATMLAGAPRQAFLSLNAKL
;
A
#
# COMPACT_ATOMS: atom_id res chain seq x y z
N MET A 1 27.85 -21.55 -15.65
CA MET A 1 27.93 -22.39 -14.44
C MET A 1 27.96 -21.47 -13.22
N SER A 2 26.85 -21.19 -12.63
CA SER A 2 26.75 -20.40 -11.39
C SER A 2 25.83 -21.18 -10.43
N ASN A 3 26.42 -21.72 -9.38
CA ASN A 3 25.75 -22.43 -8.29
C ASN A 3 24.79 -21.47 -7.57
N ARG A 4 23.50 -21.68 -7.73
CA ARG A 4 22.46 -21.03 -6.92
C ARG A 4 22.06 -21.98 -5.78
N PRO A 5 22.10 -21.57 -4.51
CA PRO A 5 21.64 -22.40 -3.40
C PRO A 5 20.11 -22.52 -3.41
N ARG A 6 19.61 -23.73 -3.55
CA ARG A 6 18.20 -24.07 -3.34
C ARG A 6 17.92 -24.12 -1.82
N LEU A 7 17.27 -23.10 -1.27
CA LEU A 7 16.90 -23.00 0.16
C LEU A 7 15.67 -23.87 0.57
N LYS A 8 15.37 -24.94 -0.12
CA LYS A 8 14.20 -25.81 0.20
C LYS A 8 14.30 -26.68 1.46
N PRO A 9 15.47 -27.01 2.08
CA PRO A 9 15.49 -27.81 3.32
C PRO A 9 15.59 -27.02 4.63
N LEU A 10 15.97 -25.71 4.64
CA LEU A 10 16.30 -25.03 5.91
C LEU A 10 15.09 -24.66 6.77
N ALA A 11 13.93 -24.40 6.16
CA ALA A 11 12.73 -24.02 6.91
C ALA A 11 12.13 -25.18 7.74
N PHE A 12 12.31 -26.42 7.29
CA PHE A 12 11.79 -27.60 8.01
C PHE A 12 12.68 -28.02 9.17
N PHE A 13 13.99 -27.78 9.08
CA PHE A 13 14.95 -28.13 10.15
C PHE A 13 14.94 -27.13 11.30
N LEU A 14 14.64 -25.84 11.06
CA LEU A 14 14.57 -24.85 12.15
C LEU A 14 13.35 -25.04 13.07
N LEU A 15 12.23 -25.55 12.56
CA LEU A 15 11.06 -25.86 13.39
C LEU A 15 11.32 -27.06 14.34
N HIS A 16 12.14 -28.02 13.95
CA HIS A 16 12.49 -29.19 14.80
C HIS A 16 13.59 -28.89 15.82
N ALA A 17 14.50 -27.96 15.52
CA ALA A 17 15.56 -27.56 16.44
C ALA A 17 15.06 -26.65 17.60
N LEU A 18 13.99 -25.88 17.36
CA LEU A 18 13.40 -25.02 18.40
C LEU A 18 12.46 -25.77 19.35
N ALA A 19 11.87 -26.90 18.92
CA ALA A 19 11.04 -27.75 19.78
C ALA A 19 11.86 -28.61 20.78
N GLY A 20 13.15 -28.82 20.51
CA GLY A 20 14.05 -29.62 21.38
C GLY A 20 14.73 -28.87 22.51
N ALA A 21 14.73 -27.52 22.48
CA ALA A 21 15.46 -26.70 23.47
C ALA A 21 14.61 -26.30 24.70
N ALA A 22 13.35 -26.65 24.74
CA ALA A 22 12.42 -26.24 25.84
C ALA A 22 12.31 -27.25 27.00
N LEU A 23 13.07 -28.34 27.00
CA LEU A 23 12.91 -29.45 27.97
C LEU A 23 14.16 -29.81 28.78
N ALA A 24 15.03 -28.89 29.15
CA ALA A 24 16.06 -29.20 30.15
C ALA A 24 16.57 -27.93 30.86
N ALA A 25 16.02 -27.63 32.01
CA ALA A 25 16.70 -26.82 33.03
C ALA A 25 16.58 -27.55 34.39
N PRO A 26 17.71 -27.96 35.01
CA PRO A 26 17.70 -28.46 36.38
C PRO A 26 17.70 -27.32 37.38
N GLY A 27 16.97 -27.50 38.50
CA GLY A 27 16.82 -26.56 39.56
C GLY A 27 18.13 -26.23 40.29
N ALA A 28 18.28 -24.99 40.73
CA ALA A 28 19.29 -24.51 41.60
C ALA A 28 18.66 -24.08 42.95
N PRO A 29 19.40 -24.24 44.08
CA PRO A 29 18.83 -24.15 45.41
C PRO A 29 18.71 -22.70 45.95
N ASP A 30 17.82 -22.56 46.94
CA ASP A 30 17.46 -21.34 47.63
C ASP A 30 18.65 -20.58 48.25
N ALA A 31 18.67 -19.27 48.11
CA ALA A 31 19.48 -18.35 48.85
C ALA A 31 18.60 -17.29 49.55
N PRO A 32 18.94 -16.80 50.76
CA PRO A 32 18.00 -16.20 51.70
C PRO A 32 17.65 -14.73 51.43
N ASP A 33 16.48 -14.37 51.97
CA ASP A 33 15.83 -13.06 51.91
C ASP A 33 16.70 -11.86 52.24
N ALA A 34 16.65 -10.84 51.34
CA ALA A 34 16.97 -9.46 51.64
C ALA A 34 15.73 -8.59 51.59
N PRO A 35 15.59 -7.55 52.42
CA PRO A 35 14.32 -6.91 52.67
C PRO A 35 13.79 -6.08 51.49
N ALA A 36 12.53 -6.19 51.23
CA ALA A 36 11.71 -5.52 50.21
C ALA A 36 11.89 -4.00 50.28
N ALA A 37 12.42 -3.42 49.19
CA ALA A 37 12.20 -2.03 48.87
C ALA A 37 10.77 -1.88 48.33
N ALA A 38 10.03 -0.93 48.93
CA ALA A 38 8.67 -0.66 48.60
C ALA A 38 8.50 -0.35 47.09
N ASP A 39 7.86 -1.26 46.36
CA ASP A 39 7.34 -1.05 45.03
C ASP A 39 6.31 0.10 45.06
N THR A 40 6.72 1.27 44.59
CA THR A 40 5.78 2.27 44.14
C THR A 40 5.27 1.73 42.79
N PRO A 41 3.96 1.40 42.65
CA PRO A 41 3.43 0.94 41.40
C PRO A 41 3.63 2.08 40.38
N LEU A 42 4.46 1.86 39.39
CA LEU A 42 4.46 2.63 38.14
C LEU A 42 2.99 2.64 37.72
N ARG A 43 2.36 3.81 37.78
CA ARG A 43 1.02 4.05 37.26
C ARG A 43 1.07 3.56 35.82
N GLU A 44 0.55 2.37 35.58
CA GLU A 44 0.06 1.97 34.30
C GLU A 44 -0.88 3.10 33.89
N THR A 45 -0.41 3.99 33.00
CA THR A 45 -1.30 4.89 32.30
C THR A 45 -2.32 3.99 31.66
N ALA A 46 -3.53 3.99 32.21
CA ALA A 46 -4.64 3.24 31.70
C ALA A 46 -4.62 3.41 30.19
N ALA A 47 -4.40 2.31 29.46
CA ALA A 47 -4.42 2.30 28.03
C ALA A 47 -5.70 3.02 27.64
N ALA A 48 -5.58 4.14 26.92
CA ALA A 48 -6.74 4.84 26.41
C ALA A 48 -7.61 3.81 25.68
N PRO A 49 -8.94 3.85 25.83
CA PRO A 49 -9.81 2.86 25.19
C PRO A 49 -9.48 2.78 23.71
N VAL A 50 -9.09 1.58 23.27
CA VAL A 50 -8.33 1.29 22.05
C VAL A 50 -9.18 1.40 20.76
N ASP A 51 -10.37 1.98 20.84
CA ASP A 51 -11.36 1.96 19.75
C ASP A 51 -11.62 3.33 19.09
N THR A 52 -10.65 4.23 19.04
CA THR A 52 -10.89 5.54 18.42
C THR A 52 -10.26 5.64 17.04
N VAL A 53 -11.11 5.65 16.01
CA VAL A 53 -10.74 6.05 14.63
C VAL A 53 -10.21 7.50 14.62
N PHE A 54 -10.57 8.31 15.58
CA PHE A 54 -10.24 9.74 15.67
C PHE A 54 -9.17 10.01 16.72
N VAL A 55 -8.13 10.74 16.31
CA VAL A 55 -7.05 11.15 17.22
C VAL A 55 -7.23 12.62 17.58
N GLN A 56 -7.55 12.88 18.85
CA GLN A 56 -7.63 14.25 19.40
C GLN A 56 -6.24 14.85 19.62
N GLY A 57 -6.17 16.18 19.69
CA GLY A 57 -4.93 16.93 19.95
C GLY A 57 -3.98 16.98 18.76
N GLN A 58 -4.40 16.54 17.58
CA GLN A 58 -3.62 16.62 16.35
C GLN A 58 -4.02 17.85 15.55
N VAL A 59 -3.05 18.64 15.14
CA VAL A 59 -3.27 19.86 14.35
C VAL A 59 -3.76 19.62 12.91
N ARG A 60 -3.85 18.34 12.49
CA ARG A 60 -4.30 17.89 11.17
C ARG A 60 -5.29 16.73 11.30
N GLN A 61 -5.90 16.36 10.19
CA GLN A 61 -6.75 15.17 10.13
C GLN A 61 -5.89 13.91 10.24
N VAL A 62 -5.97 13.24 11.38
CA VAL A 62 -5.29 11.95 11.66
C VAL A 62 -6.32 10.93 12.05
N GLN A 63 -6.23 9.74 11.46
CA GLN A 63 -7.13 8.61 11.69
C GLN A 63 -6.33 7.33 11.86
N ASN A 64 -6.80 6.45 12.72
CA ASN A 64 -6.17 5.17 13.00
C ASN A 64 -7.09 4.01 12.63
N VAL A 65 -6.52 2.98 12.02
CA VAL A 65 -7.09 1.64 11.96
C VAL A 65 -6.33 0.78 12.97
N THR A 66 -7.07 0.19 13.89
CA THR A 66 -6.53 -0.53 15.04
C THR A 66 -6.34 -2.01 14.73
N ARG A 67 -5.68 -2.73 15.63
CA ARG A 67 -5.54 -4.18 15.55
C ARG A 67 -6.91 -4.89 15.52
N ARG A 68 -7.92 -4.38 16.21
CA ARG A 68 -9.28 -4.92 16.22
C ARG A 68 -9.89 -4.85 14.81
N ASP A 69 -9.79 -3.69 14.14
CA ASP A 69 -10.27 -3.54 12.76
C ASP A 69 -9.61 -4.53 11.79
N LEU A 70 -8.28 -4.69 11.93
CA LEU A 70 -7.48 -5.64 11.14
C LEU A 70 -7.85 -7.10 11.41
N ALA A 71 -8.31 -7.44 12.62
CA ALA A 71 -8.70 -8.79 12.98
C ALA A 71 -10.10 -9.18 12.48
N LEU A 72 -10.96 -8.20 12.19
CA LEU A 72 -12.34 -8.45 11.74
C LEU A 72 -12.46 -8.70 10.24
N VAL A 73 -11.42 -8.44 9.45
CA VAL A 73 -11.38 -8.78 8.02
C VAL A 73 -10.80 -10.18 7.80
N PRO A 74 -11.02 -10.82 6.64
CA PRO A 74 -10.41 -12.11 6.33
C PRO A 74 -8.88 -12.05 6.48
N PRO A 75 -8.23 -13.02 7.13
CA PRO A 75 -6.77 -13.09 7.19
C PRO A 75 -6.15 -13.07 5.79
N GLY A 76 -5.07 -12.30 5.62
CA GLY A 76 -4.46 -12.04 4.30
C GLY A 76 -5.03 -10.83 3.57
N THR A 77 -6.05 -10.16 4.10
CA THR A 77 -6.51 -8.88 3.57
C THR A 77 -5.40 -7.84 3.63
N SER A 78 -5.22 -7.11 2.52
CA SER A 78 -4.26 -6.01 2.46
C SER A 78 -4.56 -4.96 3.55
N PRO A 79 -3.57 -4.52 4.33
CA PRO A 79 -3.76 -3.44 5.29
C PRO A 79 -4.27 -2.14 4.65
N LEU A 80 -4.00 -1.91 3.36
CA LEU A 80 -4.55 -0.78 2.61
C LEU A 80 -6.07 -0.86 2.46
N LYS A 81 -6.62 -2.07 2.28
CA LYS A 81 -8.06 -2.28 2.13
C LYS A 81 -8.81 -1.89 3.40
N THR A 82 -8.23 -2.11 4.57
CA THR A 82 -8.87 -1.74 5.83
C THR A 82 -9.05 -0.23 6.02
N LEU A 83 -8.30 0.57 5.24
CA LEU A 83 -8.41 2.03 5.24
C LEU A 83 -9.65 2.53 4.47
N GLU A 84 -10.30 1.67 3.70
CA GLU A 84 -11.43 2.08 2.84
C GLU A 84 -12.66 2.60 3.61
N LYS A 85 -12.78 2.30 4.89
CA LYS A 85 -13.82 2.84 5.76
C LYS A 85 -13.59 4.30 6.17
N LEU A 86 -12.35 4.79 6.07
CA LEU A 86 -11.99 6.15 6.47
C LEU A 86 -12.53 7.18 5.45
N PRO A 87 -12.99 8.36 5.90
CA PRO A 87 -13.39 9.40 4.97
C PRO A 87 -12.22 9.84 4.10
N GLY A 88 -12.49 10.24 2.86
CA GLY A 88 -11.49 10.65 1.88
C GLY A 88 -10.71 9.51 1.22
N VAL A 89 -10.82 8.27 1.71
CA VAL A 89 -10.07 7.13 1.22
C VAL A 89 -10.87 6.30 0.24
N SER A 90 -10.34 6.13 -0.96
CA SER A 90 -10.83 5.19 -1.98
C SER A 90 -9.81 4.07 -2.16
N PHE A 91 -10.21 2.85 -1.88
CA PHE A 91 -9.44 1.65 -2.17
C PHE A 91 -10.13 0.84 -3.26
N GLN A 92 -9.34 0.25 -4.16
CA GLN A 92 -9.79 -0.51 -5.31
C GLN A 92 -9.03 -1.81 -5.41
N SER A 93 -9.73 -2.87 -5.82
CA SER A 93 -9.12 -4.18 -6.07
C SER A 93 -10.01 -5.03 -6.97
N ALA A 94 -9.40 -5.93 -7.75
CA ALA A 94 -10.10 -6.95 -8.50
C ALA A 94 -10.37 -8.23 -7.68
N ASP A 95 -9.62 -8.42 -6.59
CA ASP A 95 -9.76 -9.57 -5.68
C ASP A 95 -10.40 -9.17 -4.35
N ALA A 96 -10.96 -10.14 -3.63
CA ALA A 96 -11.67 -9.91 -2.38
C ALA A 96 -10.78 -9.44 -1.23
N LEU A 97 -9.51 -9.85 -1.21
CA LEU A 97 -8.57 -9.53 -0.14
C LEU A 97 -7.80 -8.22 -0.39
N GLY A 98 -7.88 -7.65 -1.59
CA GLY A 98 -7.06 -6.51 -1.99
C GLY A 98 -5.58 -6.87 -2.07
N ALA A 99 -5.29 -8.12 -2.36
CA ALA A 99 -3.94 -8.67 -2.31
C ALA A 99 -3.28 -8.75 -3.69
N TYR A 100 -4.04 -8.79 -4.78
CA TYR A 100 -3.50 -8.77 -6.15
C TYR A 100 -2.99 -7.36 -6.47
N GLU A 101 -1.65 -7.21 -6.49
CA GLU A 101 -1.00 -5.90 -6.47
C GLU A 101 -1.27 -5.04 -7.71
N TRP A 102 -1.40 -5.64 -8.90
CA TRP A 102 -1.72 -4.89 -10.12
C TRP A 102 -3.03 -4.11 -10.00
N SER A 103 -4.02 -4.67 -9.31
CA SER A 103 -5.34 -4.06 -9.12
C SER A 103 -5.48 -3.26 -7.82
N SER A 104 -4.53 -3.41 -6.89
CA SER A 104 -4.60 -2.81 -5.57
C SER A 104 -4.15 -1.35 -5.62
N HIS A 105 -5.12 -0.43 -5.63
CA HIS A 105 -4.89 1.01 -5.67
C HIS A 105 -5.55 1.71 -4.49
N ILE A 106 -4.84 2.65 -3.89
CA ILE A 106 -5.39 3.54 -2.88
C ILE A 106 -5.25 4.99 -3.34
N SER A 107 -6.29 5.78 -3.13
CA SER A 107 -6.22 7.23 -3.25
C SER A 107 -6.83 7.92 -2.03
N ILE A 108 -6.30 9.08 -1.70
CA ILE A 108 -6.80 9.95 -0.62
C ILE A 108 -7.15 11.30 -1.23
N ARG A 109 -8.43 11.70 -1.15
CA ARG A 109 -8.91 12.98 -1.71
C ARG A 109 -8.61 13.16 -3.21
N GLY A 110 -8.52 12.05 -3.96
CA GLY A 110 -8.16 12.05 -5.38
C GLY A 110 -6.66 12.09 -5.68
N PHE A 111 -5.80 12.11 -4.66
CA PHE A 111 -4.36 11.85 -4.82
C PHE A 111 -4.11 10.36 -4.89
N ASN A 112 -3.49 9.91 -5.97
CA ASN A 112 -3.22 8.50 -6.21
C ASN A 112 -2.09 7.96 -5.32
N GLN A 113 -1.98 6.64 -5.23
CA GLN A 113 -1.00 5.93 -4.42
C GLN A 113 0.43 6.45 -4.59
N ASN A 114 0.88 6.75 -5.82
CA ASN A 114 2.20 7.31 -6.09
C ASN A 114 2.37 8.80 -5.69
N GLN A 115 1.35 9.41 -5.10
CA GLN A 115 1.33 10.79 -4.57
C GLN A 115 1.19 10.81 -3.04
N LEU A 116 1.28 9.64 -2.40
CA LEU A 116 1.19 9.46 -0.94
C LEU A 116 2.53 8.96 -0.39
N GLY A 117 2.80 9.27 0.87
CA GLY A 117 3.96 8.76 1.59
C GLY A 117 3.61 7.52 2.41
N PHE A 118 4.42 6.46 2.33
CA PHE A 118 4.20 5.20 3.04
C PHE A 118 5.42 4.78 3.83
N THR A 119 5.21 4.37 5.10
CA THR A 119 6.28 3.84 5.95
C THR A 119 5.83 2.60 6.71
N LEU A 120 6.77 1.70 7.04
CA LEU A 120 6.60 0.60 7.98
C LEU A 120 7.62 0.79 9.12
N ASP A 121 7.16 1.01 10.35
CA ASP A 121 8.00 1.38 11.51
C ASP A 121 8.99 2.52 11.19
N GLY A 122 8.55 3.54 10.44
CA GLY A 122 9.38 4.66 9.99
C GLY A 122 10.24 4.39 8.76
N VAL A 123 10.42 3.13 8.34
CA VAL A 123 11.17 2.78 7.11
C VAL A 123 10.32 3.12 5.88
N PRO A 124 10.82 3.91 4.92
CA PRO A 124 10.05 4.27 3.73
C PRO A 124 9.76 3.06 2.84
N LEU A 125 8.51 2.92 2.40
CA LEU A 125 8.09 1.87 1.47
C LEU A 125 8.12 2.33 0.00
N GLY A 126 8.44 3.60 -0.26
CA GLY A 126 8.38 4.17 -1.60
C GLY A 126 6.94 4.37 -2.08
N ASP A 127 6.73 4.33 -3.39
CA ASP A 127 5.41 4.56 -3.99
C ASP A 127 4.47 3.35 -3.95
N MET A 128 4.98 2.20 -3.56
CA MET A 128 4.28 0.90 -3.49
C MET A 128 3.54 0.49 -4.78
N SER A 129 3.89 1.07 -5.92
CA SER A 129 3.27 0.69 -7.20
C SER A 129 3.68 -0.72 -7.63
N TYR A 130 2.84 -1.36 -8.43
CA TYR A 130 3.06 -2.71 -8.95
C TYR A 130 4.42 -2.86 -9.66
N ARG A 131 4.83 -1.87 -10.42
CA ARG A 131 6.08 -1.90 -11.19
C ARG A 131 7.34 -1.63 -10.36
N ASN A 132 7.18 -1.41 -9.07
CA ASN A 132 8.27 -1.22 -8.11
C ASN A 132 9.37 -0.30 -8.62
N SER A 133 9.01 0.90 -9.00
CA SER A 133 9.98 1.86 -9.52
C SER A 133 11.01 2.27 -8.47
N ASN A 134 10.64 2.30 -7.18
CA ASN A 134 11.52 2.72 -6.09
C ASN A 134 11.07 2.25 -4.71
N GLY A 135 10.25 1.20 -4.60
CA GLY A 135 9.69 0.83 -3.31
C GLY A 135 9.26 -0.62 -3.16
N LEU A 136 8.52 -0.88 -2.10
CA LEU A 136 8.03 -2.18 -1.67
C LEU A 136 6.57 -2.08 -1.25
N HIS A 137 5.68 -2.84 -1.87
CA HIS A 137 4.27 -2.89 -1.49
C HIS A 137 4.09 -3.50 -0.10
N ILE A 138 3.18 -2.94 0.71
CA ILE A 138 2.97 -3.39 2.10
C ILE A 138 2.61 -4.87 2.20
N SER A 139 1.88 -5.43 1.23
CA SER A 139 1.51 -6.85 1.21
C SER A 139 2.72 -7.80 1.09
N ARG A 140 3.87 -7.30 0.61
CA ARG A 140 5.13 -8.03 0.54
C ARG A 140 6.10 -7.63 1.66
N ALA A 141 5.95 -6.43 2.21
CA ALA A 141 6.80 -5.96 3.29
C ALA A 141 6.60 -6.74 4.59
N ILE A 142 5.36 -7.17 4.88
CA ILE A 142 5.00 -7.88 6.11
C ILE A 142 3.68 -8.63 5.96
N SER A 143 3.50 -9.75 6.67
CA SER A 143 2.21 -10.44 6.79
C SER A 143 1.18 -9.55 7.49
N SER A 144 -0.06 -9.55 7.02
CA SER A 144 -1.14 -8.74 7.58
C SER A 144 -1.38 -9.00 9.08
N GLU A 145 -1.15 -10.22 9.56
CA GLU A 145 -1.27 -10.63 10.96
C GLU A 145 -0.23 -9.98 11.88
N ASN A 146 0.89 -9.51 11.30
CA ASN A 146 1.95 -8.81 12.02
C ASN A 146 1.80 -7.28 11.99
N VAL A 147 0.82 -6.75 11.29
CA VAL A 147 0.49 -5.32 11.36
C VAL A 147 -0.26 -5.03 12.65
N GLY A 148 0.23 -4.09 13.43
CA GLY A 148 -0.36 -3.66 14.70
C GLY A 148 -1.41 -2.57 14.51
N SER A 149 -1.10 -1.55 13.73
CA SER A 149 -2.00 -0.42 13.42
C SER A 149 -1.60 0.26 12.13
N VAL A 150 -2.52 1.08 11.60
CA VAL A 150 -2.25 1.94 10.44
C VAL A 150 -2.73 3.35 10.76
N THR A 151 -1.83 4.32 10.67
CA THR A 151 -2.13 5.74 10.88
C THR A 151 -2.15 6.46 9.54
N VAL A 152 -3.25 7.14 9.25
CA VAL A 152 -3.43 7.97 8.06
C VAL A 152 -3.42 9.44 8.48
N SER A 153 -2.47 10.22 7.97
CA SER A 153 -2.42 11.68 8.09
C SER A 153 -2.77 12.28 6.75
N GLN A 154 -4.00 12.79 6.63
CA GLN A 154 -4.52 13.32 5.37
C GLN A 154 -4.00 14.74 5.09
N GLY A 155 -4.09 15.17 3.85
CA GLY A 155 -3.78 16.53 3.41
C GLY A 155 -2.32 16.91 3.65
N ALA A 156 -2.04 17.59 4.76
CA ALA A 156 -0.68 17.99 5.12
C ALA A 156 0.31 16.82 5.26
N GLY A 157 -0.18 15.64 5.66
CA GLY A 157 0.66 14.51 6.02
C GLY A 157 1.46 14.76 7.30
N ALA A 158 2.22 13.79 7.75
CA ALA A 158 3.17 13.95 8.85
C ALA A 158 4.49 14.52 8.31
N LEU A 159 4.97 15.64 8.88
CA LEU A 159 6.14 16.37 8.38
C LEU A 159 7.39 15.49 8.35
N GLY A 160 7.63 14.72 9.41
CA GLY A 160 8.80 13.85 9.56
C GLY A 160 8.76 12.57 8.72
N THR A 161 7.70 12.29 7.94
CA THR A 161 7.64 11.07 7.13
C THR A 161 8.75 11.05 6.09
N ALA A 162 9.58 10.00 6.13
CA ALA A 162 10.58 9.73 5.10
C ALA A 162 9.89 9.29 3.81
N SER A 163 9.73 10.21 2.86
CA SER A 163 9.08 9.95 1.58
C SER A 163 9.45 10.98 0.53
N THR A 164 9.67 10.52 -0.70
CA THR A 164 9.85 11.38 -1.89
C THR A 164 8.53 11.85 -2.48
N SER A 165 7.38 11.38 -1.94
CA SER A 165 6.05 11.70 -2.44
C SER A 165 5.05 11.75 -1.28
N ASN A 166 4.44 12.91 -1.02
CA ASN A 166 3.40 13.04 0.02
C ASN A 166 2.40 14.17 -0.28
N LEU A 167 2.05 14.35 -1.53
CA LEU A 167 1.14 15.44 -1.96
C LEU A 167 -0.25 15.36 -1.29
N GLY A 168 -0.79 14.16 -1.11
CA GLY A 168 -2.14 13.91 -0.58
C GLY A 168 -2.15 13.46 0.88
N GLY A 169 -0.99 13.27 1.50
CA GLY A 169 -0.88 12.78 2.88
C GLY A 169 0.08 11.60 3.04
N THR A 170 0.08 11.03 4.26
CA THR A 170 0.97 9.93 4.62
C THR A 170 0.23 8.80 5.31
N VAL A 171 0.69 7.57 5.10
CA VAL A 171 0.18 6.34 5.71
C VAL A 171 1.35 5.64 6.40
N ALA A 172 1.27 5.49 7.71
CA ALA A 172 2.26 4.82 8.53
C ALA A 172 1.71 3.49 9.04
N PHE A 173 2.36 2.39 8.67
CA PHE A 173 2.11 1.07 9.22
C PHE A 173 3.02 0.83 10.40
N THR A 174 2.46 0.29 11.49
CA THR A 174 3.22 -0.10 12.67
C THR A 174 3.14 -1.60 12.82
N THR A 175 4.27 -2.26 13.07
CA THR A 175 4.31 -3.70 13.30
C THR A 175 3.78 -4.04 14.68
N ARG A 176 3.18 -5.22 14.80
CA ARG A 176 2.92 -5.84 16.10
C ARG A 176 4.25 -6.29 16.70
N GLY A 177 4.70 -5.65 17.77
CA GLY A 177 5.93 -6.02 18.49
C GLY A 177 5.91 -7.45 19.03
N PRO A 178 7.05 -7.95 19.54
CA PRO A 178 7.13 -9.21 20.26
C PRO A 178 6.27 -9.16 21.53
N ALA A 179 5.55 -10.26 21.82
CA ALA A 179 4.71 -10.37 23.01
C ALA A 179 5.54 -10.48 24.30
N ASN A 180 4.97 -10.05 25.43
CA ASN A 180 5.62 -10.20 26.74
C ASN A 180 5.55 -11.65 27.26
N GLU A 181 4.56 -12.42 26.83
CA GLU A 181 4.38 -13.83 27.18
C GLU A 181 4.87 -14.73 26.04
N ALA A 182 5.58 -15.80 26.40
CA ALA A 182 5.96 -16.84 25.44
C ALA A 182 4.72 -17.56 24.92
N GLY A 183 4.73 -17.92 23.64
CA GLY A 183 3.64 -18.70 23.07
C GLY A 183 3.71 -18.80 21.56
N VAL A 184 2.90 -19.69 21.01
CA VAL A 184 2.74 -19.88 19.58
C VAL A 184 1.32 -19.46 19.17
N THR A 185 1.21 -18.54 18.23
CA THR A 185 -0.08 -18.21 17.59
C THR A 185 -0.16 -18.94 16.26
N VAL A 186 -1.25 -19.64 16.02
CA VAL A 186 -1.54 -20.29 14.75
C VAL A 186 -2.86 -19.78 14.20
N ALA A 187 -2.93 -19.60 12.89
CA ALA A 187 -4.18 -19.27 12.21
C ALA A 187 -4.27 -20.08 10.91
N GLN A 188 -5.44 -20.65 10.68
CA GLN A 188 -5.77 -21.35 9.43
C GLN A 188 -7.03 -20.72 8.84
N THR A 189 -6.95 -20.36 7.57
CA THR A 189 -8.09 -19.86 6.78
C THR A 189 -8.31 -20.74 5.57
N VAL A 190 -9.56 -21.06 5.30
CA VAL A 190 -10.01 -21.72 4.07
C VAL A 190 -11.13 -20.87 3.46
N GLY A 191 -11.25 -20.85 2.15
CA GLY A 191 -12.27 -20.03 1.52
C GLY A 191 -12.51 -20.31 0.06
N SER A 192 -13.33 -19.43 -0.55
CA SER A 192 -13.65 -19.47 -1.97
C SER A 192 -12.38 -19.50 -2.82
N ASP A 193 -12.51 -20.02 -4.04
CA ASP A 193 -11.43 -20.13 -5.04
C ASP A 193 -10.19 -20.82 -4.48
N ASN A 194 -10.42 -21.96 -3.83
CA ASN A 194 -9.38 -22.79 -3.24
C ASN A 194 -8.41 -22.04 -2.32
N THR A 195 -8.92 -21.01 -1.62
CA THR A 195 -8.09 -20.23 -0.70
C THR A 195 -7.69 -21.05 0.51
N TYR A 196 -6.38 -21.16 0.72
CA TYR A 196 -5.73 -21.69 1.90
C TYR A 196 -4.69 -20.71 2.40
N ARG A 197 -4.81 -20.29 3.67
CA ARG A 197 -3.81 -19.47 4.33
C ARG A 197 -3.48 -20.03 5.70
N THR A 198 -2.20 -20.33 5.90
CA THR A 198 -1.64 -20.77 7.17
C THR A 198 -0.70 -19.70 7.68
N PHE A 199 -0.88 -19.28 8.92
CA PHE A 199 0.02 -18.39 9.64
C PHE A 199 0.45 -19.06 10.93
N ALA A 200 1.74 -18.98 11.26
CA ALA A 200 2.30 -19.40 12.54
C ALA A 200 3.27 -18.33 13.05
N ARG A 201 3.18 -17.98 14.33
CA ARG A 201 4.09 -17.04 14.99
C ARG A 201 4.46 -17.56 16.36
N TYR A 202 5.76 -17.65 16.63
CA TYR A 202 6.34 -17.89 17.93
C TYR A 202 6.84 -16.59 18.54
N ASP A 203 6.40 -16.27 19.74
CA ASP A 203 6.91 -15.19 20.58
C ASP A 203 7.69 -15.80 21.74
N THR A 204 8.90 -15.29 22.01
CA THR A 204 9.77 -15.79 23.12
C THR A 204 9.23 -15.42 24.51
N GLY A 205 8.33 -14.43 24.57
CA GLY A 205 8.08 -13.71 25.81
C GLY A 205 9.28 -12.83 26.20
N GLN A 206 9.18 -12.20 27.33
CA GLN A 206 10.26 -11.40 27.90
C GLN A 206 11.24 -12.32 28.63
N LEU A 207 12.46 -12.43 28.13
CA LEU A 207 13.54 -13.19 28.72
C LEU A 207 14.15 -12.43 29.91
N ALA A 208 14.85 -13.12 30.81
CA ALA A 208 15.53 -12.52 31.95
C ALA A 208 16.56 -11.41 31.57
N THR A 209 17.07 -11.46 30.34
CA THR A 209 17.95 -10.44 29.75
C THR A 209 17.22 -9.16 29.33
N GLY A 210 15.87 -9.11 29.43
CA GLY A 210 15.05 -8.03 28.88
C GLY A 210 14.81 -8.12 27.38
N THR A 211 15.25 -9.21 26.74
CA THR A 211 15.07 -9.45 25.29
C THR A 211 13.68 -10.02 25.01
N LYS A 212 13.05 -9.57 23.93
CA LYS A 212 11.83 -10.16 23.36
C LYS A 212 12.06 -10.36 21.87
N ALA A 213 11.54 -11.47 21.32
CA ALA A 213 11.60 -11.72 19.89
C ALA A 213 10.36 -12.43 19.38
N TYR A 214 10.09 -12.30 18.09
CA TYR A 214 9.20 -13.20 17.40
C TYR A 214 9.77 -13.68 16.07
N LEU A 215 9.31 -14.85 15.66
CA LEU A 215 9.47 -15.40 14.33
C LEU A 215 8.10 -15.84 13.82
N SER A 216 7.75 -15.47 12.59
CA SER A 216 6.49 -15.91 11.98
C SER A 216 6.66 -16.34 10.54
N ALA A 217 5.87 -17.32 10.14
CA ALA A 217 5.80 -17.82 8.78
C ALA A 217 4.35 -17.77 8.29
N THR A 218 4.18 -17.40 7.03
CA THR A 218 2.88 -17.38 6.35
C THR A 218 3.00 -18.09 5.02
N ARG A 219 2.01 -18.91 4.71
CA ARG A 219 1.83 -19.53 3.40
C ARG A 219 0.41 -19.29 2.93
N GLN A 220 0.25 -18.67 1.77
CA GLN A 220 -1.04 -18.47 1.11
C GLN A 220 -1.05 -19.11 -0.26
N ARG A 221 -2.16 -19.75 -0.58
CA ARG A 221 -2.50 -20.28 -1.90
C ARG A 221 -3.96 -19.98 -2.17
N ALA A 222 -4.26 -19.52 -3.36
CA ALA A 222 -5.61 -19.33 -3.87
C ALA A 222 -5.59 -19.46 -5.39
N ASP A 223 -6.75 -19.65 -5.99
CA ASP A 223 -6.94 -19.51 -7.43
C ASP A 223 -7.55 -18.13 -7.73
N LYS A 224 -7.47 -17.72 -8.98
CA LYS A 224 -8.23 -16.56 -9.48
C LYS A 224 -9.73 -16.85 -9.44
N TRP A 225 -10.56 -15.85 -9.13
CA TRP A 225 -12.02 -16.01 -9.14
C TRP A 225 -12.62 -16.07 -10.55
N LYS A 226 -11.85 -15.69 -11.58
CA LYS A 226 -12.18 -15.85 -13.00
C LYS A 226 -10.92 -16.21 -13.79
N GLY A 227 -11.08 -16.89 -14.92
CA GLY A 227 -9.96 -17.44 -15.65
C GLY A 227 -9.33 -18.60 -14.89
N ASP A 228 -8.01 -18.78 -15.01
CA ASP A 228 -7.27 -19.84 -14.36
C ASP A 228 -5.92 -19.32 -13.86
N GLY A 229 -5.35 -19.99 -12.85
CA GLY A 229 -4.02 -19.74 -12.33
C GLY A 229 -3.95 -19.34 -10.87
N PRO A 230 -2.79 -19.60 -10.24
CA PRO A 230 -2.59 -19.40 -8.82
C PRO A 230 -2.38 -17.93 -8.43
N GLN A 231 -2.74 -17.64 -7.17
CA GLN A 231 -2.39 -16.45 -6.40
C GLN A 231 -1.66 -16.93 -5.14
N SER A 232 -0.33 -16.90 -5.15
CA SER A 232 0.48 -17.54 -4.12
C SER A 232 1.44 -16.58 -3.44
N GLN A 233 1.62 -16.74 -2.13
CA GLN A 233 2.59 -15.97 -1.36
C GLN A 233 3.14 -16.79 -0.20
N ASP A 234 4.47 -16.74 0.01
CA ASP A 234 5.14 -17.23 1.21
C ASP A 234 5.88 -16.06 1.88
N GLN A 235 5.76 -15.91 3.21
CA GLN A 235 6.42 -14.83 3.96
C GLN A 235 7.08 -15.38 5.23
N LEU A 236 8.22 -14.79 5.58
CA LEU A 236 8.91 -14.97 6.85
C LEU A 236 9.16 -13.60 7.46
N ASN A 237 8.70 -13.39 8.70
CA ASN A 237 8.94 -12.13 9.41
C ASN A 237 9.53 -12.42 10.79
N ALA A 238 10.51 -11.61 11.21
CA ALA A 238 11.14 -11.69 12.50
C ALA A 238 11.41 -10.28 13.06
N LYS A 239 11.31 -10.13 14.38
CA LYS A 239 11.73 -8.92 15.10
C LYS A 239 12.26 -9.31 16.45
N ILE A 240 13.33 -8.67 16.86
CA ILE A 240 13.93 -8.76 18.20
C ILE A 240 13.98 -7.37 18.80
N GLU A 241 13.70 -7.26 20.08
CA GLU A 241 13.81 -6.04 20.88
C GLU A 241 14.60 -6.35 22.14
N GLN A 242 15.63 -5.54 22.41
CA GLN A 242 16.48 -5.59 23.61
C GLN A 242 16.37 -4.28 24.37
N ARG A 243 15.91 -4.35 25.61
CA ARG A 243 15.98 -3.22 26.53
C ARG A 243 17.41 -3.06 27.08
N LEU A 244 17.91 -1.82 27.06
CA LEU A 244 19.23 -1.40 27.57
C LEU A 244 19.04 -0.21 28.50
N GLY A 245 18.52 -0.46 29.73
CA GLY A 245 18.08 0.58 30.64
C GLY A 245 16.88 1.35 30.06
N ALA A 246 17.02 2.67 29.92
CA ALA A 246 16.01 3.53 29.28
C ALA A 246 16.00 3.39 27.75
N ASN A 247 16.98 2.75 27.14
CA ASN A 247 17.16 2.66 25.69
C ASN A 247 16.61 1.34 25.14
N THR A 248 16.35 1.30 23.84
CA THR A 248 15.91 0.08 23.15
C THR A 248 16.69 -0.12 21.86
N LEU A 249 17.25 -1.31 21.71
CA LEU A 249 17.82 -1.78 20.45
C LEU A 249 16.85 -2.79 19.84
N SER A 250 16.51 -2.63 18.57
CA SER A 250 15.67 -3.59 17.85
C SER A 250 16.25 -3.91 16.48
N ALA A 251 15.96 -5.12 16.00
CA ALA A 251 16.26 -5.50 14.63
C ALA A 251 15.04 -6.24 14.06
N PHE A 252 14.83 -6.10 12.75
CA PHE A 252 13.76 -6.77 12.06
C PHE A 252 14.22 -7.34 10.72
N PHE A 253 13.54 -8.39 10.28
CA PHE A 253 13.80 -9.05 9.02
C PHE A 253 12.49 -9.55 8.42
N ASN A 254 12.23 -9.22 7.16
CA ASN A 254 11.07 -9.63 6.40
C ASN A 254 11.51 -10.19 5.06
N TYR A 255 10.97 -11.36 4.71
CA TYR A 255 11.17 -12.01 3.43
C TYR A 255 9.81 -12.36 2.84
N SER A 256 9.64 -12.16 1.53
CA SER A 256 8.42 -12.51 0.82
C SER A 256 8.76 -13.06 -0.56
N THR A 257 8.10 -14.15 -0.94
CA THR A 257 8.00 -14.58 -2.34
C THR A 257 6.55 -14.47 -2.79
N ARG A 258 6.35 -14.07 -4.02
CA ARG A 258 5.02 -13.93 -4.60
C ARG A 258 4.99 -14.45 -6.03
N ASP A 259 3.89 -15.15 -6.35
CA ASP A 259 3.58 -15.69 -7.66
C ASP A 259 2.08 -15.44 -7.92
N GLU A 260 1.79 -14.54 -8.86
CA GLU A 260 0.44 -14.10 -9.20
C GLU A 260 0.18 -14.28 -10.68
N THR A 261 -0.95 -14.92 -11.03
CA THR A 261 -1.48 -14.90 -12.39
C THR A 261 -2.35 -13.66 -12.58
N ASP A 262 -2.12 -12.93 -13.68
CA ASP A 262 -2.77 -11.67 -13.94
C ASP A 262 -4.24 -11.83 -14.35
N TYR A 263 -5.08 -10.88 -13.93
CA TYR A 263 -6.41 -10.66 -14.49
C TYR A 263 -6.32 -9.77 -15.71
N GLN A 264 -7.15 -10.04 -16.71
CA GLN A 264 -7.23 -9.24 -17.92
C GLN A 264 -7.86 -7.88 -17.67
N ASP A 265 -7.23 -6.82 -18.16
CA ASP A 265 -7.87 -5.51 -18.30
C ASP A 265 -9.00 -5.60 -19.31
N LEU A 266 -10.18 -5.11 -18.92
CA LEU A 266 -11.40 -5.11 -19.72
C LEU A 266 -11.76 -3.70 -20.17
N SER A 267 -12.45 -3.64 -21.32
CA SER A 267 -13.20 -2.48 -21.77
C SER A 267 -14.70 -2.71 -21.63
N PHE A 268 -15.51 -1.66 -21.73
CA PHE A 268 -16.97 -1.83 -21.81
C PHE A 268 -17.40 -2.66 -23.02
N ASP A 269 -16.70 -2.52 -24.13
CA ASP A 269 -16.92 -3.30 -25.34
C ASP A 269 -16.61 -4.79 -25.11
N ALA A 270 -15.45 -5.11 -24.53
CA ALA A 270 -15.09 -6.49 -24.19
C ALA A 270 -16.15 -7.13 -23.26
N VAL A 271 -16.64 -6.39 -22.25
CA VAL A 271 -17.69 -6.90 -21.35
C VAL A 271 -19.01 -7.15 -22.08
N ARG A 272 -19.39 -6.30 -23.04
CA ARG A 272 -20.61 -6.52 -23.85
C ARG A 272 -20.50 -7.76 -24.73
N ARG A 273 -19.33 -7.99 -25.36
CA ARG A 273 -19.10 -9.09 -26.30
C ARG A 273 -18.82 -10.43 -25.60
N LEU A 274 -18.00 -10.39 -24.55
CA LEU A 274 -17.40 -11.57 -23.95
C LEU A 274 -17.96 -11.88 -22.55
N GLY A 275 -18.68 -10.92 -21.95
CA GLY A 275 -19.26 -11.05 -20.62
C GLY A 275 -18.34 -10.57 -19.50
N PHE A 276 -18.94 -10.29 -18.34
CA PHE A 276 -18.25 -9.74 -17.16
C PHE A 276 -17.22 -10.70 -16.52
N GLY A 277 -17.47 -12.01 -16.64
CA GLY A 277 -16.57 -13.06 -16.12
C GLY A 277 -15.45 -13.47 -17.09
N PHE A 278 -15.36 -12.82 -18.25
CA PHE A 278 -14.32 -13.12 -19.22
C PHE A 278 -12.93 -12.78 -18.70
N ASP A 279 -11.96 -13.66 -19.02
CA ASP A 279 -10.54 -13.46 -18.75
C ASP A 279 -9.74 -14.11 -19.86
N ASN A 280 -8.98 -13.34 -20.62
CA ASN A 280 -8.16 -13.87 -21.70
C ASN A 280 -6.83 -14.47 -21.20
N TYR A 281 -6.50 -14.28 -19.92
CA TYR A 281 -5.45 -15.03 -19.24
C TYR A 281 -5.90 -16.46 -18.82
N ALA A 282 -7.07 -16.90 -19.25
CA ALA A 282 -7.42 -18.30 -19.16
C ALA A 282 -6.55 -19.12 -20.13
N PRO A 283 -5.90 -20.21 -19.70
CA PRO A 283 -4.94 -20.94 -20.52
C PRO A 283 -5.60 -21.67 -21.71
N ASP A 284 -5.94 -20.95 -22.75
CA ASP A 284 -6.42 -21.49 -24.03
C ASP A 284 -5.42 -21.15 -25.14
N TRP A 285 -4.43 -22.04 -25.27
CA TRP A 285 -3.35 -21.87 -26.24
C TRP A 285 -3.84 -21.78 -27.68
N ASN A 286 -4.78 -22.63 -28.06
CA ASN A 286 -5.28 -22.68 -29.43
C ASN A 286 -6.02 -21.38 -29.79
N ARG A 287 -6.81 -20.85 -28.87
CA ARG A 287 -7.49 -19.55 -29.06
C ARG A 287 -6.49 -18.42 -29.22
N ALA A 288 -5.46 -18.38 -28.36
CA ALA A 288 -4.42 -17.36 -28.43
C ALA A 288 -3.60 -17.43 -29.73
N VAL A 289 -3.21 -18.63 -30.16
CA VAL A 289 -2.50 -18.86 -31.42
C VAL A 289 -3.36 -18.49 -32.63
N ASN A 290 -4.64 -18.84 -32.64
CA ASN A 290 -5.58 -18.48 -33.71
C ASN A 290 -5.77 -16.96 -33.77
N ALA A 291 -5.99 -16.30 -32.62
CA ALA A 291 -6.13 -14.86 -32.57
C ALA A 291 -4.87 -14.13 -33.07
N ALA A 292 -3.69 -14.62 -32.72
CA ALA A 292 -2.40 -14.09 -33.23
C ALA A 292 -2.24 -14.26 -34.75
N LYS A 293 -2.96 -15.20 -35.36
CA LYS A 293 -3.05 -15.40 -36.82
C LYS A 293 -4.21 -14.65 -37.48
N GLY A 294 -4.94 -13.83 -36.71
CA GLY A 294 -6.13 -13.11 -37.19
C GLY A 294 -7.38 -13.97 -37.32
N VAL A 295 -7.41 -15.18 -36.75
CA VAL A 295 -8.59 -16.06 -36.75
C VAL A 295 -9.31 -15.94 -35.39
N TYR A 296 -10.48 -15.36 -35.40
CA TYR A 296 -11.26 -15.04 -34.20
C TYR A 296 -12.51 -15.91 -34.06
N SER A 297 -12.90 -16.21 -32.84
CA SER A 297 -14.08 -17.04 -32.52
C SER A 297 -14.66 -16.71 -31.15
N GLY A 298 -15.92 -17.07 -30.87
CA GLY A 298 -16.54 -16.97 -29.55
C GLY A 298 -16.66 -15.54 -29.00
N GLY A 299 -16.90 -14.55 -29.89
CA GLY A 299 -17.00 -13.13 -29.50
C GLY A 299 -15.67 -12.39 -29.42
N VAL A 300 -14.54 -13.09 -29.51
CA VAL A 300 -13.20 -12.50 -29.70
C VAL A 300 -13.16 -11.88 -31.10
N ASN A 301 -12.73 -10.63 -31.22
CA ASN A 301 -12.67 -9.90 -32.51
C ASN A 301 -11.32 -9.23 -32.77
N ASN A 302 -10.38 -9.32 -31.85
CA ASN A 302 -9.01 -8.85 -32.01
C ASN A 302 -8.04 -9.73 -31.20
N MET A 303 -6.73 -9.58 -31.42
CA MET A 303 -5.73 -10.40 -30.75
C MET A 303 -5.55 -10.04 -29.25
N ASP A 304 -5.92 -8.83 -28.87
CA ASP A 304 -5.81 -8.37 -27.47
C ASP A 304 -6.91 -8.98 -26.57
N ASP A 305 -7.98 -9.51 -27.15
CA ASP A 305 -9.01 -10.25 -26.43
C ASP A 305 -8.56 -11.66 -25.99
N ALA A 306 -7.48 -12.20 -26.55
CA ALA A 306 -7.19 -13.63 -26.44
C ALA A 306 -5.71 -13.94 -26.10
N TYR A 307 -5.13 -13.24 -25.13
CA TYR A 307 -3.82 -13.60 -24.59
C TYR A 307 -3.86 -14.97 -23.89
N TYR A 308 -2.74 -15.68 -23.93
CA TYR A 308 -2.65 -16.99 -23.30
C TYR A 308 -2.53 -16.89 -21.77
N LEU A 309 -1.50 -16.21 -21.27
CA LEU A 309 -1.19 -16.13 -19.85
C LEU A 309 -0.44 -14.81 -19.53
N GLY A 310 -0.73 -14.25 -18.36
CA GLY A 310 0.07 -13.22 -17.72
C GLY A 310 0.39 -13.63 -16.29
N ARG A 311 1.60 -13.29 -15.79
CA ARG A 311 2.08 -13.71 -14.47
C ARG A 311 3.10 -12.74 -13.90
N GLY A 312 3.13 -12.57 -12.58
CA GLY A 312 4.12 -11.80 -11.86
C GLY A 312 4.84 -12.60 -10.79
N LEU A 313 6.17 -12.66 -10.84
CA LEU A 313 7.03 -13.31 -9.85
C LEU A 313 7.85 -12.25 -9.11
N ARG A 314 7.90 -12.33 -7.77
CA ARG A 314 8.64 -11.35 -6.95
C ARG A 314 9.24 -11.99 -5.72
N ASN A 315 10.49 -11.60 -5.42
CA ASN A 315 11.20 -11.94 -4.20
C ASN A 315 11.68 -10.65 -3.55
N ASP A 316 11.37 -10.46 -2.28
CA ASP A 316 11.73 -9.27 -1.51
C ASP A 316 12.41 -9.62 -0.18
N TRP A 317 13.38 -8.79 0.20
CA TRP A 317 14.07 -8.82 1.47
C TRP A 317 14.08 -7.41 2.04
N LEU A 318 13.51 -7.21 3.22
CA LEU A 318 13.54 -5.94 3.95
C LEU A 318 14.04 -6.22 5.36
N GLY A 319 15.09 -5.52 5.78
CA GLY A 319 15.61 -5.65 7.14
C GLY A 319 16.25 -4.38 7.64
N GLY A 320 16.41 -4.28 8.95
CA GLY A 320 17.03 -3.12 9.56
C GLY A 320 17.30 -3.28 11.04
N VAL A 321 18.03 -2.31 11.57
CA VAL A 321 18.35 -2.16 12.99
C VAL A 321 17.92 -0.76 13.40
N ALA A 322 17.17 -0.67 14.50
CA ALA A 322 16.74 0.59 15.09
C ALA A 322 17.27 0.70 16.53
N PHE A 323 17.77 1.87 16.87
CA PHE A 323 18.22 2.21 18.21
C PHE A 323 17.49 3.46 18.70
N GLU A 324 16.77 3.30 19.79
CA GLU A 324 16.13 4.39 20.53
C GLU A 324 17.03 4.73 21.74
N TRP A 325 17.56 5.94 21.71
CA TRP A 325 18.44 6.48 22.74
C TRP A 325 17.71 7.58 23.50
N ASN A 326 17.57 7.40 24.80
CA ASN A 326 16.94 8.35 25.71
C ASN A 326 18.01 8.87 26.70
N PRO A 327 18.88 9.84 26.28
CA PRO A 327 19.97 10.34 27.14
C PRO A 327 19.45 11.13 28.34
N LEU A 328 18.29 11.71 28.25
CA LEU A 328 17.57 12.45 29.27
C LEU A 328 16.08 12.07 29.20
N ASP A 329 15.34 12.28 30.30
CA ASP A 329 13.90 11.96 30.37
C ASP A 329 13.06 12.72 29.34
N ASN A 330 13.54 13.88 28.91
CA ASN A 330 12.87 14.76 27.93
C ASN A 330 13.54 14.77 26.54
N VAL A 331 14.52 13.88 26.29
CA VAL A 331 15.21 13.77 25.00
C VAL A 331 15.20 12.34 24.50
N ARG A 332 14.64 12.15 23.31
CA ARG A 332 14.59 10.86 22.61
C ARG A 332 15.18 11.01 21.21
N LEU A 333 16.14 10.16 20.88
CA LEU A 333 16.71 10.02 19.54
C LEU A 333 16.46 8.61 19.02
N ALA A 334 15.71 8.48 17.94
CA ALA A 334 15.43 7.22 17.29
C ALA A 334 16.15 7.16 15.93
N THR A 335 17.04 6.20 15.77
CA THR A 335 17.80 6.02 14.52
C THR A 335 17.56 4.62 13.97
N THR A 336 17.18 4.53 12.69
CA THR A 336 16.99 3.26 11.98
C THR A 336 17.89 3.20 10.75
N VAL A 337 18.67 2.13 10.64
CA VAL A 337 19.40 1.76 9.42
C VAL A 337 18.71 0.58 8.78
N TYR A 338 18.42 0.66 7.49
CA TYR A 338 17.66 -0.36 6.79
C TYR A 338 18.22 -0.68 5.40
N GLY A 339 17.87 -1.85 4.91
CA GLY A 339 18.15 -2.31 3.55
C GLY A 339 16.99 -3.09 2.96
N HIS A 340 16.81 -2.95 1.65
CA HIS A 340 15.80 -3.67 0.87
C HIS A 340 16.39 -4.16 -0.45
N ARG A 341 16.06 -5.40 -0.81
CA ARG A 341 16.35 -5.97 -2.13
C ARG A 341 15.10 -6.59 -2.70
N ASN A 342 14.90 -6.35 -3.98
CA ASN A 342 13.84 -6.95 -4.77
C ASN A 342 14.43 -7.57 -6.04
N HIS A 343 13.85 -8.70 -6.45
CA HIS A 343 14.00 -9.28 -7.77
C HIS A 343 12.63 -9.70 -8.27
N GLY A 344 12.24 -9.24 -9.46
CA GLY A 344 10.93 -9.48 -10.01
C GLY A 344 10.92 -9.64 -11.52
N GLU A 345 9.96 -10.42 -11.99
CA GLU A 345 9.61 -10.56 -13.41
C GLU A 345 8.10 -10.54 -13.57
N SER A 346 7.61 -9.82 -14.60
CA SER A 346 6.25 -9.98 -15.08
C SER A 346 6.30 -10.59 -16.47
N HIS A 347 5.61 -11.71 -16.63
CA HIS A 347 5.51 -12.46 -17.86
C HIS A 347 4.18 -12.17 -18.54
N TRP A 348 4.21 -11.97 -19.82
CA TRP A 348 3.04 -11.75 -20.62
C TRP A 348 3.19 -12.42 -21.97
N TYR A 349 2.40 -13.44 -22.26
CA TYR A 349 2.36 -14.06 -23.57
C TYR A 349 1.80 -13.08 -24.58
N THR A 350 2.61 -12.72 -25.57
CA THR A 350 2.31 -11.66 -26.53
C THR A 350 2.25 -12.17 -27.94
N PRO A 351 1.23 -11.77 -28.72
CA PRO A 351 1.15 -12.06 -30.17
C PRO A 351 1.97 -11.09 -31.03
N TYR A 352 2.55 -10.03 -30.45
CA TYR A 352 3.25 -8.98 -31.19
C TYR A 352 4.69 -9.30 -31.58
N THR A 353 5.27 -10.32 -30.95
CA THR A 353 6.64 -10.77 -31.23
C THR A 353 6.62 -12.29 -31.26
N PRO A 354 6.63 -12.92 -32.44
CA PRO A 354 6.55 -14.37 -32.56
C PRO A 354 7.84 -15.05 -32.08
N SER A 355 7.71 -16.26 -31.48
CA SER A 355 8.84 -17.13 -31.16
C SER A 355 9.50 -17.69 -32.44
N SER A 356 8.68 -18.00 -33.46
CA SER A 356 9.10 -18.52 -34.76
C SER A 356 7.97 -18.31 -35.77
N SER A 357 8.20 -18.64 -37.03
CA SER A 357 7.17 -18.66 -38.07
C SER A 357 6.03 -19.65 -37.76
N ALA A 358 6.31 -20.71 -37.02
CA ALA A 358 5.30 -21.71 -36.60
C ALA A 358 4.53 -21.31 -35.33
N VAL A 359 5.19 -20.59 -34.42
CA VAL A 359 4.63 -20.18 -33.11
C VAL A 359 4.54 -18.65 -33.04
N PRO A 360 3.35 -18.06 -33.31
CA PRO A 360 3.17 -16.62 -33.43
C PRO A 360 3.13 -15.88 -32.09
N ILE A 361 3.43 -16.56 -31.00
CA ILE A 361 3.40 -16.03 -29.63
C ILE A 361 4.78 -16.20 -29.00
N SER A 362 5.20 -15.25 -28.18
CA SER A 362 6.36 -15.37 -27.28
C SER A 362 6.00 -14.89 -25.87
N VAL A 363 6.87 -15.11 -24.89
CA VAL A 363 6.76 -14.50 -23.58
C VAL A 363 7.52 -13.18 -23.58
N ARG A 364 6.83 -12.08 -23.39
CA ARG A 364 7.42 -10.80 -23.04
C ARG A 364 7.63 -10.76 -21.53
N ALA A 365 8.85 -10.72 -21.07
CA ALA A 365 9.17 -10.48 -19.67
C ALA A 365 9.53 -9.00 -19.44
N GLN A 366 9.10 -8.49 -18.31
CA GLN A 366 9.62 -7.26 -17.74
C GLN A 366 10.37 -7.66 -16.47
N GLU A 367 11.68 -7.58 -16.53
CA GLU A 367 12.59 -7.95 -15.45
C GLU A 367 13.03 -6.70 -14.71
N TYR A 368 13.03 -6.74 -13.40
CA TYR A 368 13.45 -5.61 -12.58
C TYR A 368 14.13 -6.07 -11.30
N GLY A 369 15.07 -5.25 -10.84
CA GLY A 369 15.77 -5.44 -9.58
C GLY A 369 15.93 -4.12 -8.86
N ILE A 370 15.67 -4.13 -7.53
CA ILE A 370 15.86 -2.96 -6.67
C ILE A 370 16.83 -3.35 -5.56
N SER A 371 17.79 -2.46 -5.29
CA SER A 371 18.64 -2.53 -4.11
C SER A 371 18.72 -1.15 -3.50
N ARG A 372 18.22 -0.98 -2.28
CA ARG A 372 18.27 0.30 -1.57
C ARG A 372 18.70 0.12 -0.14
N GLY A 373 19.34 1.15 0.39
CA GLY A 373 19.72 1.23 1.79
C GLY A 373 19.69 2.67 2.26
N GLY A 374 19.30 2.85 3.52
CA GLY A 374 19.12 4.18 4.07
C GLY A 374 19.20 4.23 5.57
N VAL A 375 19.18 5.46 6.07
CA VAL A 375 19.12 5.79 7.48
C VAL A 375 18.09 6.87 7.71
N THR A 376 17.25 6.68 8.73
CA THR A 376 16.40 7.73 9.32
C THR A 376 16.89 7.98 10.74
N SER A 377 16.87 9.24 11.18
CA SER A 377 17.19 9.62 12.56
C SER A 377 16.28 10.77 12.97
N ASP A 378 15.53 10.58 14.05
CA ASP A 378 14.48 11.47 14.52
C ASP A 378 14.73 11.83 15.99
N LEU A 379 14.92 13.12 16.26
CA LEU A 379 15.07 13.71 17.59
C LEU A 379 13.71 14.26 18.05
N THR A 380 13.31 13.90 19.27
CA THR A 380 12.24 14.58 20.00
C THR A 380 12.85 15.19 21.27
N TRP A 381 12.61 16.48 21.51
CA TRP A 381 13.06 17.20 22.67
C TRP A 381 11.93 17.99 23.30
N GLU A 382 11.56 17.63 24.53
CA GLU A 382 10.51 18.31 25.30
C GLU A 382 11.14 19.42 26.15
N LEU A 383 10.72 20.67 25.92
CA LEU A 383 11.25 21.88 26.55
C LEU A 383 10.08 22.70 27.14
N GLY A 384 9.55 22.32 28.29
CA GLY A 384 8.43 22.99 28.92
C GLY A 384 7.17 22.88 28.04
N GLU A 385 6.71 24.03 27.50
CA GLU A 385 5.54 24.09 26.60
C GLU A 385 5.87 23.73 25.14
N HIS A 386 7.14 23.53 24.81
CA HIS A 386 7.62 23.22 23.46
C HIS A 386 7.95 21.73 23.31
N THR A 387 7.60 21.15 22.18
CA THR A 387 8.11 19.85 21.73
C THR A 387 8.79 20.04 20.39
N LEU A 388 10.12 20.04 20.40
CA LEU A 388 10.95 20.14 19.20
C LEU A 388 11.13 18.75 18.59
N ASN A 389 10.85 18.64 17.29
CA ASN A 389 11.14 17.47 16.49
C ASN A 389 12.07 17.86 15.35
N ALA A 390 13.16 17.13 15.18
CA ALA A 390 14.06 17.29 14.05
C ALA A 390 14.47 15.91 13.53
N GLY A 391 14.66 15.80 12.24
CA GLY A 391 15.09 14.51 11.72
C GLY A 391 15.75 14.62 10.35
N VAL A 392 16.44 13.54 10.01
CA VAL A 392 17.14 13.37 8.74
C VAL A 392 16.83 12.00 8.15
N TRP A 393 16.66 11.96 6.84
CA TRP A 393 16.59 10.74 6.05
C TRP A 393 17.59 10.82 4.90
N ARG A 394 18.40 9.75 4.76
CA ARG A 394 19.28 9.54 3.61
C ARG A 394 19.07 8.15 3.06
N GLU A 395 18.87 8.05 1.73
CA GLU A 395 18.74 6.77 1.03
C GLU A 395 19.49 6.79 -0.29
N ASN A 396 20.10 5.67 -0.63
CA ASN A 396 20.61 5.38 -1.96
C ASN A 396 19.88 4.14 -2.49
N SER A 397 19.40 4.23 -3.74
CA SER A 397 18.69 3.16 -4.43
C SER A 397 19.26 2.94 -5.81
N ALA A 398 19.43 1.67 -6.18
CA ALA A 398 19.71 1.23 -7.53
C ALA A 398 18.53 0.42 -8.05
N HIS A 399 18.10 0.71 -9.28
CA HIS A 399 17.00 0.04 -9.96
C HIS A 399 17.43 -0.35 -11.38
N SER A 400 17.28 -1.61 -11.73
CA SER A 400 17.45 -2.12 -13.09
C SER A 400 16.10 -2.50 -13.68
N TRP A 401 15.92 -2.25 -14.95
CA TRP A 401 14.70 -2.59 -15.67
C TRP A 401 15.05 -3.03 -17.09
N THR A 402 14.55 -4.22 -17.49
CA THR A 402 14.79 -4.81 -18.79
C THR A 402 13.49 -5.35 -19.36
N ARG A 403 13.30 -5.21 -20.66
CA ARG A 403 12.26 -5.89 -21.42
C ARG A 403 12.93 -6.96 -22.26
N SER A 404 12.51 -8.20 -22.05
CA SER A 404 13.05 -9.39 -22.72
C SER A 404 11.93 -10.16 -23.40
N PHE A 405 12.28 -10.89 -24.47
CA PHE A 405 11.38 -11.82 -25.14
C PHE A 405 11.98 -13.21 -25.12
N TYR A 406 11.18 -14.18 -24.71
CA TYR A 406 11.54 -15.58 -24.60
C TYR A 406 10.71 -16.43 -25.56
N ALA A 407 11.40 -17.32 -26.30
CA ALA A 407 10.73 -18.22 -27.22
C ALA A 407 10.00 -19.32 -26.46
N VAL A 408 8.83 -19.70 -26.97
CA VAL A 408 8.05 -20.84 -26.52
C VAL A 408 7.77 -21.77 -27.69
N SER A 409 7.65 -23.06 -27.40
CA SER A 409 7.32 -24.10 -28.38
C SER A 409 5.85 -24.51 -28.33
N GLY A 410 5.16 -24.20 -27.23
CA GLY A 410 3.78 -24.59 -26.97
C GLY A 410 3.22 -23.98 -25.67
N PRO A 411 2.17 -24.56 -25.09
CA PRO A 411 1.52 -24.09 -23.89
C PRO A 411 2.37 -24.36 -22.62
N GLU A 412 3.48 -23.68 -22.49
CA GLU A 412 4.43 -23.81 -21.39
C GLU A 412 4.00 -23.00 -20.18
N SER A 413 4.37 -23.43 -18.98
CA SER A 413 4.22 -22.66 -17.74
C SER A 413 5.38 -21.70 -17.54
N THR A 414 5.10 -20.52 -17.02
CA THR A 414 6.10 -19.50 -16.65
C THR A 414 6.12 -19.26 -15.14
N ASP A 415 6.08 -20.34 -14.33
CA ASP A 415 6.12 -20.29 -12.87
C ASP A 415 7.53 -20.15 -12.27
N ARG A 416 8.49 -19.77 -13.09
CA ARG A 416 9.90 -19.54 -12.73
C ARG A 416 10.43 -18.28 -13.40
N PHE A 417 11.51 -17.75 -12.85
CA PHE A 417 12.32 -16.74 -13.53
C PHE A 417 12.91 -17.32 -14.80
N LEU A 418 12.79 -16.57 -15.92
CA LEU A 418 13.19 -17.04 -17.23
C LEU A 418 14.66 -16.70 -17.51
N ASP A 419 15.33 -17.55 -18.28
CA ASP A 419 16.72 -17.41 -18.69
C ASP A 419 16.85 -17.49 -20.23
N ASN A 420 17.86 -16.85 -20.81
CA ASN A 420 18.22 -16.89 -22.22
C ASN A 420 17.15 -16.31 -23.18
N PRO A 421 16.85 -15.01 -23.07
CA PRO A 421 15.96 -14.33 -24.01
C PRO A 421 16.53 -14.33 -25.42
N PHE A 422 15.67 -14.45 -26.45
CA PHE A 422 16.10 -14.28 -27.84
C PHE A 422 16.21 -12.82 -28.26
N SER A 423 15.63 -11.89 -27.49
CA SER A 423 15.68 -10.46 -27.76
C SER A 423 15.54 -9.64 -26.48
N ASN A 424 16.35 -8.58 -26.34
CA ASN A 424 16.30 -7.58 -25.28
C ASN A 424 16.23 -6.19 -25.90
N PRO A 425 15.06 -5.72 -26.32
CA PRO A 425 14.95 -4.43 -27.02
C PRO A 425 15.16 -3.21 -26.12
N ILE A 426 15.00 -3.34 -24.79
CA ILE A 426 15.10 -2.23 -23.85
C ILE A 426 15.80 -2.70 -22.59
N ALA A 427 16.83 -1.98 -22.16
CA ALA A 427 17.43 -2.13 -20.84
C ALA A 427 17.87 -0.76 -20.31
N GLN A 428 17.51 -0.46 -19.07
CA GLN A 428 17.87 0.78 -18.38
C GLN A 428 18.33 0.47 -16.94
N ARG A 429 19.17 1.34 -16.40
CA ARG A 429 19.59 1.31 -15.01
C ARG A 429 19.44 2.70 -14.42
N PHE A 430 18.94 2.77 -13.18
CA PHE A 430 18.71 4.02 -12.46
C PHE A 430 19.43 3.99 -11.12
N GLY A 431 19.97 5.14 -10.74
CA GLY A 431 20.47 5.40 -9.39
C GLY A 431 19.69 6.57 -8.79
N THR A 432 19.11 6.40 -7.62
CA THR A 432 18.41 7.48 -6.91
C THR A 432 19.10 7.74 -5.58
N THR A 433 19.37 9.01 -5.31
CA THR A 433 19.89 9.48 -4.03
C THR A 433 18.89 10.47 -3.44
N THR A 434 18.44 10.20 -2.22
CA THR A 434 17.49 11.05 -1.49
C THR A 434 18.14 11.56 -0.22
N THR A 435 17.97 12.85 0.07
CA THR A 435 18.26 13.47 1.37
C THR A 435 17.07 14.32 1.78
N GLN A 436 16.56 14.10 2.99
CA GLN A 436 15.51 14.91 3.59
C GLN A 436 15.95 15.33 4.99
N PHE A 437 15.64 16.56 5.32
CA PHE A 437 15.76 17.11 6.67
C PHE A 437 14.43 17.77 7.05
N TYR A 438 14.04 17.70 8.31
CA TYR A 438 12.90 18.44 8.82
C TYR A 438 13.17 19.01 10.21
N LEU A 439 12.49 20.11 10.52
CA LEU A 439 12.42 20.73 11.83
C LEU A 439 10.99 21.16 12.10
N GLN A 440 10.47 20.83 13.29
CA GLN A 440 9.13 21.13 13.72
C GLN A 440 9.12 21.50 15.20
N ASP A 441 8.34 22.51 15.56
CA ASP A 441 8.02 22.80 16.94
C ASP A 441 6.51 22.67 17.16
N THR A 442 6.15 22.09 18.29
CA THR A 442 4.77 22.03 18.78
C THR A 442 4.71 22.75 20.11
N VAL A 443 4.01 23.90 20.15
CA VAL A 443 3.83 24.73 21.34
C VAL A 443 2.48 24.43 21.97
N SER A 444 2.48 24.11 23.25
CA SER A 444 1.29 23.92 24.06
C SER A 444 1.06 25.18 24.92
N ALA A 445 0.01 25.93 24.66
CA ALA A 445 -0.29 27.18 25.35
C ALA A 445 -1.71 27.18 25.97
N LEU A 446 -2.03 28.21 26.76
CA LEU A 446 -3.34 28.37 27.42
C LEU A 446 -3.72 27.13 28.25
N GLN A 447 -2.79 26.61 29.03
CA GLN A 447 -2.97 25.39 29.86
C GLN A 447 -3.35 24.15 29.01
N GLY A 448 -2.73 24.01 27.83
CA GLY A 448 -2.95 22.92 26.89
C GLY A 448 -4.17 23.06 25.99
N ARG A 449 -4.97 24.13 26.13
CA ARG A 449 -6.14 24.37 25.27
C ARG A 449 -5.76 24.78 23.84
N LEU A 450 -4.60 25.39 23.64
CA LEU A 450 -4.08 25.77 22.35
C LEU A 450 -2.81 24.99 22.06
N LYS A 451 -2.77 24.28 20.92
CA LYS A 451 -1.54 23.69 20.37
C LYS A 451 -1.25 24.32 19.03
N LEU A 452 -0.06 24.85 18.88
CA LEU A 452 0.47 25.38 17.63
C LEU A 452 1.56 24.43 17.15
N ASN A 453 1.48 23.99 15.92
CA ASN A 453 2.51 23.17 15.29
C ASN A 453 3.00 23.89 14.04
N TYR A 454 4.30 24.09 13.92
CA TYR A 454 4.90 24.72 12.73
C TYR A 454 6.27 24.13 12.47
N GLY A 455 6.64 24.12 11.21
CA GLY A 455 7.92 23.57 10.81
C GLY A 455 8.09 23.58 9.31
N PHE A 456 9.14 22.95 8.86
CA PHE A 456 9.41 22.77 7.44
C PHE A 456 10.23 21.51 7.22
N LYS A 457 10.18 21.01 5.99
CA LYS A 457 11.14 20.04 5.49
C LYS A 457 11.84 20.56 4.25
N ASN A 458 13.03 20.03 4.06
CA ASN A 458 13.85 20.18 2.89
C ASN A 458 13.99 18.79 2.25
N THR A 459 13.84 18.68 0.95
CA THR A 459 13.96 17.40 0.26
C THR A 459 14.74 17.58 -1.04
N HIS A 460 15.79 16.76 -1.19
CA HIS A 460 16.62 16.67 -2.38
C HIS A 460 16.60 15.25 -2.92
N VAL A 461 16.20 15.08 -4.16
CA VAL A 461 16.19 13.79 -4.86
C VAL A 461 16.91 13.94 -6.18
N THR A 462 18.01 13.21 -6.32
CA THR A 462 18.74 13.10 -7.59
C THR A 462 18.47 11.74 -8.21
N ILE A 463 18.09 11.71 -9.48
CA ILE A 463 17.90 10.48 -10.24
C ILE A 463 18.83 10.50 -11.45
N GLY A 464 19.74 9.52 -11.53
CA GLY A 464 20.54 9.24 -12.72
C GLY A 464 19.94 8.07 -13.48
N GLY A 465 19.74 8.19 -14.77
CA GLY A 465 19.33 7.13 -15.68
C GLY A 465 20.41 6.81 -16.71
N ALA A 466 20.68 5.52 -16.94
CA ALA A 466 21.53 5.04 -18.01
C ALA A 466 20.72 4.16 -18.95
N ASN A 467 20.69 4.50 -20.23
CA ASN A 467 20.18 3.63 -21.28
C ASN A 467 21.28 2.62 -21.65
N LEU A 468 20.98 1.33 -21.49
CA LEU A 468 21.91 0.24 -21.83
C LEU A 468 21.58 -0.37 -23.19
N VAL A 469 20.28 -0.47 -23.50
CA VAL A 469 19.76 -1.00 -24.77
C VAL A 469 18.50 -0.24 -25.16
N GLY A 470 18.34 0.02 -26.44
CA GLY A 470 17.14 0.65 -27.01
C GLY A 470 17.23 2.18 -27.08
N GLY A 471 16.12 2.81 -27.47
CA GLY A 471 16.04 4.24 -27.76
C GLY A 471 15.51 5.12 -26.61
N ARG A 472 15.48 4.62 -25.36
CA ARG A 472 15.02 5.38 -24.20
C ARG A 472 16.08 6.32 -23.65
N ALA A 473 15.66 7.31 -22.90
CA ALA A 473 16.55 8.35 -22.39
C ALA A 473 17.46 7.87 -21.26
N GLY A 474 18.69 8.40 -21.26
CA GLY A 474 19.59 8.48 -20.12
C GLY A 474 19.81 9.92 -19.73
N GLY A 475 20.38 10.17 -18.55
CA GLY A 475 20.67 11.51 -18.06
C GLY A 475 20.46 11.65 -16.56
N ARG A 476 20.31 12.91 -16.09
CA ARG A 476 20.11 13.23 -14.67
C ARG A 476 18.93 14.19 -14.52
N LEU A 477 18.17 14.00 -13.45
CA LEU A 477 17.12 14.92 -12.99
C LEU A 477 17.27 15.14 -11.50
N ASP A 478 17.10 16.37 -11.09
CA ASP A 478 17.08 16.78 -9.69
C ASP A 478 15.70 17.33 -9.31
N ALA A 479 15.14 16.84 -8.22
CA ALA A 479 13.87 17.31 -7.66
C ALA A 479 14.17 17.89 -6.27
N ASP A 480 14.36 19.20 -6.23
CA ASP A 480 14.83 19.92 -5.04
C ASP A 480 13.79 20.91 -4.55
N LYS A 481 13.47 20.82 -3.26
CA LYS A 481 12.69 21.84 -2.54
C LYS A 481 13.31 22.08 -1.16
N ASN A 482 13.97 23.23 -1.05
CA ASN A 482 14.70 23.61 0.18
C ASN A 482 13.75 23.99 1.33
N PHE A 483 12.52 24.38 1.02
CA PHE A 483 11.57 24.86 2.01
C PHE A 483 10.15 24.43 1.67
N LEU A 484 9.66 23.41 2.37
CA LEU A 484 8.30 22.90 2.32
C LEU A 484 7.67 23.13 3.70
N PRO A 485 7.06 24.30 3.94
CA PRO A 485 6.52 24.66 5.23
C PRO A 485 5.24 23.93 5.56
N GLN A 486 5.01 23.72 6.86
CA GLN A 486 3.78 23.23 7.44
C GLN A 486 3.45 24.02 8.69
N ALA A 487 2.19 24.36 8.88
CA ALA A 487 1.68 24.98 10.10
C ALA A 487 0.31 24.38 10.42
N GLY A 488 -0.02 24.30 11.69
CA GLY A 488 -1.32 23.85 12.15
C GLY A 488 -1.61 24.32 13.56
N LEU A 489 -2.88 24.24 13.90
CA LEU A 489 -3.39 24.70 15.19
C LEU A 489 -4.53 23.80 15.63
N THR A 490 -4.58 23.44 16.92
CA THR A 490 -5.79 22.96 17.57
C THR A 490 -6.17 23.89 18.71
N TYR A 491 -7.48 24.08 18.89
CA TYR A 491 -8.03 24.81 20.01
C TYR A 491 -9.15 24.03 20.67
N ALA A 492 -8.96 23.65 21.93
CA ALA A 492 -10.00 23.01 22.73
C ALA A 492 -11.08 24.05 23.11
N LEU A 493 -12.25 23.94 22.49
CA LEU A 493 -13.43 24.72 22.80
C LEU A 493 -14.00 24.31 24.17
N SER A 494 -13.95 23.00 24.44
CA SER A 494 -14.32 22.37 25.71
C SER A 494 -13.40 21.18 25.99
N SER A 495 -13.63 20.42 27.03
CA SER A 495 -12.97 19.11 27.27
C SER A 495 -13.38 18.04 26.25
N GLN A 496 -14.42 18.29 25.45
CA GLN A 496 -15.04 17.34 24.53
C GLN A 496 -14.94 17.79 23.06
N ASP A 497 -14.80 19.10 22.81
CA ASP A 497 -14.82 19.69 21.47
C ASP A 497 -13.50 20.38 21.16
N GLU A 498 -13.00 20.14 19.95
CA GLU A 498 -11.73 20.65 19.44
C GLU A 498 -11.90 21.19 18.03
N LEU A 499 -11.40 22.39 17.82
CA LEU A 499 -11.24 23.00 16.51
C LEU A 499 -9.81 22.73 16.01
N PHE A 500 -9.64 22.38 14.73
CA PHE A 500 -8.31 22.25 14.14
C PHE A 500 -8.23 22.90 12.78
N THR A 501 -7.05 23.38 12.44
CA THR A 501 -6.71 23.83 11.09
C THR A 501 -5.26 23.49 10.78
N SER A 502 -4.97 23.20 9.52
CA SER A 502 -3.60 23.00 9.06
C SER A 502 -3.40 23.51 7.64
N TRP A 503 -2.17 23.89 7.35
CA TRP A 503 -1.68 24.23 6.03
C TRP A 503 -0.32 23.60 5.81
N ALA A 504 -0.08 23.07 4.60
CA ALA A 504 1.21 22.53 4.23
C ALA A 504 1.51 22.71 2.74
N ARG A 505 2.79 22.78 2.42
CA ARG A 505 3.33 22.58 1.08
C ARG A 505 4.08 21.25 1.02
N ASN A 506 3.80 20.47 -0.02
CA ASN A 506 4.42 19.19 -0.23
C ASN A 506 4.91 19.04 -1.67
N MET A 507 5.76 18.05 -1.92
CA MET A 507 6.23 17.71 -3.26
C MET A 507 6.18 16.21 -3.53
N LYS A 508 6.24 15.86 -4.81
CA LYS A 508 6.54 14.52 -5.31
C LYS A 508 7.71 14.63 -6.28
N ALA A 509 8.76 13.85 -6.02
CA ALA A 509 9.89 13.71 -6.93
C ALA A 509 9.52 12.91 -8.18
N TYR A 510 10.43 12.91 -9.16
CA TYR A 510 10.29 12.08 -10.34
C TYR A 510 10.40 10.59 -9.98
N GLN A 511 9.74 9.74 -10.76
CA GLN A 511 9.87 8.30 -10.62
C GLN A 511 10.93 7.78 -11.60
N PRO A 512 11.89 6.96 -11.14
CA PRO A 512 12.72 6.16 -12.03
C PRO A 512 11.89 5.04 -12.68
N GLY A 513 12.34 4.51 -13.81
CA GLY A 513 11.75 3.33 -14.41
C GLY A 513 10.89 3.61 -15.64
N ALA A 514 10.07 2.61 -15.99
CA ALA A 514 9.39 2.51 -17.27
C ALA A 514 8.37 3.62 -17.57
N ASP A 515 7.82 4.24 -16.52
CA ASP A 515 6.72 5.22 -16.61
C ASP A 515 7.16 6.63 -16.17
N GLY A 516 8.46 6.80 -15.91
CA GLY A 516 9.04 8.09 -15.50
C GLY A 516 9.56 8.92 -16.68
N PRO A 517 10.23 10.04 -16.38
CA PRO A 517 10.81 10.92 -17.40
C PRO A 517 11.77 10.23 -18.39
N PHE A 518 12.45 9.18 -17.93
CA PHE A 518 13.39 8.41 -18.74
C PHE A 518 12.73 7.40 -19.71
N SER A 519 11.40 7.32 -19.74
CA SER A 519 10.66 6.50 -20.69
C SER A 519 10.55 7.12 -22.08
N GLN A 520 10.93 8.38 -22.22
CA GLN A 520 10.96 9.15 -23.47
C GLN A 520 12.13 8.72 -24.37
N THR A 521 12.12 9.18 -25.64
CA THR A 521 13.33 9.16 -26.47
C THR A 521 14.37 10.14 -25.90
N GLN A 522 15.67 9.92 -26.18
CA GLN A 522 16.73 10.82 -25.71
C GLN A 522 16.46 12.27 -26.16
N LYS A 523 16.10 12.47 -27.42
CA LYS A 523 15.81 13.80 -27.97
C LYS A 523 14.64 14.50 -27.23
N ALA A 524 13.56 13.77 -26.93
CA ALA A 524 12.43 14.33 -26.19
C ALA A 524 12.82 14.65 -24.75
N PHE A 525 13.63 13.81 -24.11
CA PHE A 525 14.16 14.04 -22.78
C PHE A 525 15.03 15.30 -22.73
N ASP A 526 15.99 15.45 -23.64
CA ASP A 526 16.90 16.60 -23.68
C ASP A 526 16.16 17.94 -23.86
N LEU A 527 15.05 17.92 -24.63
CA LEU A 527 14.19 19.09 -24.82
C LEU A 527 13.32 19.38 -23.58
N SER A 528 12.90 18.36 -22.86
CA SER A 528 11.97 18.51 -21.72
C SER A 528 12.68 18.64 -20.37
N ALA A 529 13.86 18.05 -20.20
CA ALA A 529 14.55 17.94 -18.92
C ALA A 529 14.79 19.28 -18.21
N ALA A 530 15.10 20.34 -18.96
CA ALA A 530 15.30 21.69 -18.42
C ALA A 530 14.00 22.33 -17.90
N ASN A 531 12.84 21.90 -18.38
CA ASN A 531 11.53 22.48 -18.09
C ASN A 531 10.67 21.61 -17.17
N ILE A 532 11.00 20.33 -17.01
CA ILE A 532 10.32 19.44 -16.09
C ILE A 532 10.50 19.94 -14.65
N ARG A 533 9.39 19.98 -13.91
CA ARG A 533 9.36 20.36 -12.51
C ARG A 533 8.74 19.25 -11.66
N PRO A 534 9.22 19.05 -10.41
CA PRO A 534 8.57 18.13 -9.49
C PRO A 534 7.16 18.64 -9.17
N GLU A 535 6.23 17.69 -9.04
CA GLU A 535 4.84 18.01 -8.65
C GLU A 535 4.82 18.62 -7.24
N THR A 536 3.99 19.63 -7.03
CA THR A 536 3.85 20.30 -5.73
C THR A 536 2.39 20.51 -5.35
N SER A 537 2.08 20.40 -4.05
CA SER A 537 0.76 20.71 -3.52
C SER A 537 0.81 21.79 -2.44
N SER A 538 -0.29 22.54 -2.30
CA SER A 538 -0.57 23.38 -1.15
C SER A 538 -1.96 23.00 -0.65
N THR A 539 -2.04 22.49 0.57
CA THR A 539 -3.28 21.97 1.16
C THR A 539 -3.63 22.75 2.42
N VAL A 540 -4.90 23.10 2.55
CA VAL A 540 -5.50 23.69 3.76
C VAL A 540 -6.62 22.80 4.22
N ASP A 541 -6.66 22.52 5.52
CA ASP A 541 -7.73 21.81 6.21
C ASP A 541 -8.25 22.67 7.36
N ILE A 542 -9.56 22.63 7.59
CA ILE A 542 -10.21 23.18 8.78
C ILE A 542 -11.32 22.23 9.22
N GLY A 543 -11.43 21.96 10.51
CA GLY A 543 -12.44 21.05 11.00
C GLY A 543 -12.67 21.10 12.51
N VAL A 544 -13.64 20.32 12.91
CA VAL A 544 -14.04 20.13 14.30
C VAL A 544 -14.02 18.64 14.63
N ARG A 545 -13.56 18.30 15.83
CA ARG A 545 -13.71 16.98 16.44
C ARG A 545 -14.49 17.13 17.73
N ALA A 546 -15.39 16.20 17.97
CA ALA A 546 -16.24 16.19 19.15
C ALA A 546 -16.31 14.78 19.76
N ARG A 547 -16.40 14.71 21.10
CA ARG A 547 -16.60 13.48 21.86
C ARG A 547 -17.59 13.72 22.98
N HIS A 548 -18.83 13.26 22.80
CA HIS A 548 -19.92 13.45 23.74
C HIS A 548 -20.54 12.10 24.17
N GLY A 549 -20.24 11.65 25.37
CA GLY A 549 -20.74 10.38 25.88
C GLY A 549 -20.39 9.21 24.97
N ASN A 550 -21.40 8.65 24.33
CA ASN A 550 -21.29 7.50 23.42
C ASN A 550 -20.97 7.88 21.95
N TYR A 551 -20.80 9.15 21.65
CA TYR A 551 -20.58 9.65 20.29
C TYR A 551 -19.22 10.32 20.17
N GLN A 552 -18.51 9.98 19.12
CA GLN A 552 -17.32 10.71 18.69
C GLN A 552 -17.35 10.93 17.19
N GLY A 553 -16.90 12.09 16.75
CA GLY A 553 -16.93 12.38 15.32
C GLY A 553 -16.05 13.54 14.92
N SER A 554 -15.95 13.72 13.61
CA SER A 554 -15.25 14.86 13.02
C SER A 554 -15.92 15.30 11.73
N ILE A 555 -15.82 16.60 11.45
CA ILE A 555 -16.13 17.19 10.15
C ILE A 555 -14.94 18.04 9.76
N ALA A 556 -14.46 17.89 8.53
CA ALA A 556 -13.37 18.66 7.96
C ALA A 556 -13.72 19.18 6.57
N LEU A 557 -13.34 20.40 6.31
CA LEU A 557 -13.32 21.02 4.98
C LEU A 557 -11.87 21.07 4.51
N TYR A 558 -11.63 20.81 3.24
CA TYR A 558 -10.28 20.90 2.68
C TYR A 558 -10.26 21.54 1.31
N ASN A 559 -9.13 22.17 0.99
CA ASN A 559 -8.78 22.64 -0.33
C ASN A 559 -7.30 22.35 -0.61
N ALA A 560 -7.03 21.66 -1.69
CA ALA A 560 -5.68 21.34 -2.16
C ALA A 560 -5.50 21.86 -3.59
N ASP A 561 -4.52 22.73 -3.80
CA ASP A 561 -4.03 23.14 -5.11
C ASP A 561 -2.76 22.33 -5.43
N PHE A 562 -2.80 21.58 -6.50
CA PHE A 562 -1.74 20.72 -6.97
C PHE A 562 -1.23 21.23 -8.32
N LYS A 563 0.08 21.47 -8.45
CA LYS A 563 0.72 22.06 -9.61
C LYS A 563 1.74 21.11 -10.25
N ASP A 564 2.04 21.42 -11.50
CA ASP A 564 3.06 20.75 -12.29
C ASP A 564 2.81 19.24 -12.44
N ARG A 565 1.52 18.80 -12.46
CA ARG A 565 1.17 17.39 -12.63
C ARG A 565 1.79 16.81 -13.88
N GLN A 566 2.47 15.69 -13.70
CA GLN A 566 3.13 14.96 -14.79
C GLN A 566 2.20 13.88 -15.31
N LEU A 567 2.06 13.82 -16.63
CA LEU A 567 1.42 12.74 -17.36
C LEU A 567 2.40 12.14 -18.36
N ASN A 568 2.41 10.81 -18.42
CA ASN A 568 3.02 10.06 -19.49
C ASN A 568 1.95 9.72 -20.51
N VAL A 569 2.04 10.31 -21.69
CA VAL A 569 1.18 9.99 -22.82
C VAL A 569 1.86 8.91 -23.66
N ALA A 570 1.24 7.75 -23.75
CA ALA A 570 1.75 6.67 -24.59
C ALA A 570 1.54 7.02 -26.07
N THR A 571 2.56 6.82 -26.89
CA THR A 571 2.51 7.07 -28.34
C THR A 571 2.07 5.84 -29.13
N CYS A 572 1.88 4.71 -28.46
CA CYS A 572 1.31 3.46 -29.01
C CYS A 572 0.69 2.63 -27.88
N THR A 573 0.08 1.49 -28.24
CA THR A 573 -0.46 0.56 -27.23
C THR A 573 0.65 0.14 -26.27
N GLY A 574 0.37 0.18 -24.96
CA GLY A 574 1.35 -0.04 -23.88
C GLY A 574 2.08 -1.40 -23.95
N ILE A 575 1.50 -2.36 -24.65
CA ILE A 575 2.03 -3.71 -24.85
C ILE A 575 3.33 -3.68 -25.65
N VAL A 576 3.41 -2.87 -26.71
CA VAL A 576 4.57 -2.78 -27.59
C VAL A 576 5.75 -2.06 -26.92
N GLY A 577 5.45 -1.15 -25.97
CA GLY A 577 6.48 -0.46 -25.18
C GLY A 577 7.18 0.68 -25.86
N CYS A 578 6.45 1.43 -26.67
CA CYS A 578 6.94 2.66 -27.26
C CYS A 578 7.41 3.66 -26.20
N PRO A 579 8.33 4.57 -26.57
CA PRO A 579 8.62 5.73 -25.75
C PRO A 579 7.35 6.53 -25.46
N THR A 580 7.24 7.05 -24.26
CA THR A 580 6.14 7.96 -23.88
C THR A 580 6.56 9.41 -24.10
N THR A 581 5.59 10.32 -24.14
CA THR A 581 5.85 11.75 -24.03
C THR A 581 5.45 12.20 -22.64
N LEU A 582 6.37 12.78 -21.89
CA LEU A 582 6.08 13.38 -20.61
C LEU A 582 5.64 14.82 -20.80
N THR A 583 4.54 15.19 -20.19
CA THR A 583 4.02 16.56 -20.21
C THR A 583 3.50 16.97 -18.86
N ASN A 584 3.62 18.26 -18.53
CA ASN A 584 3.00 18.87 -17.36
C ASN A 584 1.61 19.37 -17.73
N ILE A 585 0.55 18.82 -17.13
CA ILE A 585 -0.85 19.12 -17.47
C ILE A 585 -1.47 20.25 -16.62
N GLY A 586 -0.67 21.19 -16.14
CA GLY A 586 -1.17 22.36 -15.41
C GLY A 586 -1.48 22.06 -13.95
N ARG A 587 -2.61 22.55 -13.45
CA ARG A 587 -3.05 22.41 -12.06
C ARG A 587 -4.22 21.44 -11.92
N VAL A 588 -4.31 20.84 -10.74
CA VAL A 588 -5.51 20.18 -10.25
C VAL A 588 -5.95 20.88 -8.98
N ARG A 589 -7.23 21.24 -8.90
CA ARG A 589 -7.83 21.71 -7.66
C ARG A 589 -8.74 20.64 -7.10
N THR A 590 -8.49 20.28 -5.85
CA THR A 590 -9.30 19.33 -5.09
C THR A 590 -9.86 20.05 -3.86
N ARG A 591 -11.17 20.00 -3.67
CA ARG A 591 -11.85 20.54 -2.48
C ARG A 591 -12.99 19.65 -2.06
N GLY A 592 -13.27 19.64 -0.78
CA GLY A 592 -14.33 18.76 -0.32
C GLY A 592 -14.66 18.88 1.15
N VAL A 593 -15.55 18.00 1.53
CA VAL A 593 -16.03 17.81 2.90
C VAL A 593 -15.84 16.35 3.27
N GLU A 594 -15.30 16.12 4.44
CA GLU A 594 -15.19 14.81 5.08
C GLU A 594 -15.90 14.84 6.42
N ALA A 595 -16.72 13.83 6.69
CA ALA A 595 -17.37 13.67 7.98
C ALA A 595 -17.27 12.20 8.39
N ALA A 596 -17.09 11.97 9.69
CA ALA A 596 -17.20 10.64 10.23
C ALA A 596 -17.73 10.69 11.65
N ILE A 597 -18.51 9.68 12.03
CA ILE A 597 -19.09 9.53 13.35
C ILE A 597 -19.00 8.07 13.77
N ASP A 598 -18.58 7.85 14.99
CA ASP A 598 -18.60 6.58 15.68
C ASP A 598 -19.52 6.69 16.88
N SER A 599 -20.47 5.76 17.01
CA SER A 599 -21.55 5.80 17.97
C SER A 599 -21.65 4.46 18.69
N LYS A 600 -21.53 4.48 20.02
CA LYS A 600 -21.86 3.33 20.87
C LYS A 600 -23.36 3.38 21.18
N LEU A 601 -24.18 2.64 20.39
CA LEU A 601 -25.63 2.69 20.48
C LEU A 601 -26.16 2.03 21.75
N ALA A 602 -25.50 0.95 22.20
CA ALA A 602 -25.78 0.21 23.44
C ALA A 602 -24.48 -0.44 23.94
N SER A 603 -24.55 -1.17 25.08
CA SER A 603 -23.36 -1.89 25.58
C SER A 603 -22.67 -2.75 24.55
N ASP A 604 -23.45 -3.39 23.68
CA ASP A 604 -23.02 -4.44 22.77
C ASP A 604 -23.01 -3.99 21.30
N TRP A 605 -23.49 -2.78 21.00
CA TRP A 605 -23.68 -2.29 19.64
C TRP A 605 -22.89 -1.01 19.39
N SER A 606 -22.15 -1.00 18.27
CA SER A 606 -21.52 0.21 17.74
C SER A 606 -21.90 0.45 16.28
N TRP A 607 -21.91 1.72 15.89
CA TRP A 607 -22.25 2.15 14.54
C TRP A 607 -21.30 3.23 14.07
N PHE A 608 -20.51 2.92 13.07
CA PHE A 608 -19.58 3.84 12.43
C PHE A 608 -20.11 4.28 11.07
N ASN A 609 -19.97 5.56 10.76
CA ASN A 609 -20.27 6.11 9.44
C ASN A 609 -19.19 7.07 8.98
N SER A 610 -18.90 7.07 7.69
CA SER A 610 -18.06 8.10 7.08
C SER A 610 -18.66 8.57 5.75
N PHE A 611 -18.50 9.85 5.48
CA PHE A 611 -18.97 10.50 4.27
C PHE A 611 -17.86 11.38 3.69
N THR A 612 -17.75 11.39 2.36
CA THR A 612 -16.84 12.28 1.63
C THR A 612 -17.55 12.84 0.41
N PHE A 613 -17.49 14.14 0.27
CA PHE A 613 -17.73 14.83 -0.99
C PHE A 613 -16.40 15.41 -1.47
N ASN A 614 -15.98 15.03 -2.68
CA ASN A 614 -14.68 15.39 -3.27
C ASN A 614 -14.88 15.97 -4.68
N ASP A 615 -14.58 17.24 -4.86
CA ASP A 615 -14.59 17.90 -6.17
C ASP A 615 -13.16 18.14 -6.63
N SER A 616 -12.67 17.24 -7.47
CA SER A 616 -11.31 17.27 -8.01
C SER A 616 -11.36 17.50 -9.52
N SER A 617 -10.71 18.56 -10.02
CA SER A 617 -10.78 18.95 -11.42
C SER A 617 -9.48 19.57 -11.93
N TYR A 618 -9.21 19.37 -13.22
CA TYR A 618 -8.09 19.99 -13.93
C TYR A 618 -8.36 21.49 -14.10
N ARG A 619 -7.31 22.30 -13.91
CA ARG A 619 -7.33 23.75 -14.04
C ARG A 619 -6.07 24.23 -14.74
N ASP A 620 -6.19 25.29 -15.53
CA ASP A 620 -5.06 25.91 -16.26
C ASP A 620 -4.25 24.85 -17.04
N ALA A 621 -4.94 23.82 -17.53
CA ALA A 621 -4.32 22.77 -18.32
C ALA A 621 -4.02 23.31 -19.73
N PRO A 622 -2.80 23.11 -20.25
CA PRO A 622 -2.52 23.41 -21.64
C PRO A 622 -3.36 22.51 -22.54
N VAL A 623 -3.73 23.00 -23.71
CA VAL A 623 -4.35 22.19 -24.74
C VAL A 623 -3.32 21.19 -25.28
N TYR A 624 -3.66 19.92 -25.27
CA TYR A 624 -2.83 18.88 -25.88
C TYR A 624 -3.24 18.64 -27.32
N PHE A 625 -2.35 18.01 -28.05
CA PHE A 625 -2.66 17.53 -29.37
C PHE A 625 -2.47 16.02 -29.44
N GLU A 626 -3.51 15.29 -29.76
CA GLU A 626 -3.46 13.90 -30.17
C GLU A 626 -3.42 13.88 -31.71
N GLY A 627 -2.22 13.69 -32.24
CA GLY A 627 -1.99 13.99 -33.66
C GLY A 627 -2.26 15.48 -33.97
N ALA A 628 -3.27 15.77 -34.76
CA ALA A 628 -3.72 17.14 -35.10
C ALA A 628 -4.94 17.61 -34.26
N THR A 629 -5.49 16.76 -33.36
CA THR A 629 -6.71 17.07 -32.63
C THR A 629 -6.38 17.74 -31.29
N PRO A 630 -6.88 18.96 -31.02
CA PRO A 630 -6.70 19.60 -29.72
C PRO A 630 -7.56 18.95 -28.65
N VAL A 631 -6.98 18.70 -27.47
CA VAL A 631 -7.66 18.12 -26.30
C VAL A 631 -7.65 19.11 -25.16
N ASP A 632 -8.83 19.63 -24.77
CA ASP A 632 -8.99 20.51 -23.63
C ASP A 632 -9.60 19.76 -22.44
N VAL A 633 -8.81 19.68 -21.36
CA VAL A 633 -9.22 19.02 -20.11
C VAL A 633 -9.61 20.01 -19.00
N ASN A 634 -9.62 21.33 -19.28
CA ASN A 634 -10.00 22.32 -18.28
C ASN A 634 -11.41 22.12 -17.75
N GLY A 635 -11.55 22.16 -16.43
CA GLY A 635 -12.83 21.94 -15.74
C GLY A 635 -13.27 20.47 -15.69
N ARG A 636 -12.60 19.56 -16.41
CA ARG A 636 -12.89 18.12 -16.34
C ARG A 636 -12.47 17.55 -15.00
N ARG A 637 -13.18 16.49 -14.57
CA ARG A 637 -12.85 15.78 -13.33
C ARG A 637 -11.58 14.98 -13.48
N VAL A 638 -10.86 14.89 -12.38
CA VAL A 638 -9.69 14.01 -12.31
C VAL A 638 -10.12 12.57 -12.54
N VAL A 639 -9.36 11.86 -13.37
CA VAL A 639 -9.56 10.44 -13.69
C VAL A 639 -9.51 9.62 -12.40
N ASP A 640 -10.40 8.65 -12.29
CA ASP A 640 -10.52 7.70 -11.17
C ASP A 640 -10.73 8.35 -9.78
N ALA A 641 -11.21 9.58 -9.72
CA ALA A 641 -11.55 10.27 -8.48
C ALA A 641 -13.09 10.27 -8.26
N PRO A 642 -13.64 9.41 -7.39
CA PRO A 642 -15.06 9.41 -7.09
C PRO A 642 -15.45 10.70 -6.35
N ARG A 643 -16.60 11.27 -6.72
CA ARG A 643 -17.09 12.52 -6.10
C ARG A 643 -17.71 12.28 -4.73
N VAL A 644 -18.31 11.12 -4.54
CA VAL A 644 -18.98 10.75 -3.30
C VAL A 644 -18.49 9.38 -2.86
N LEU A 645 -18.09 9.31 -1.60
CA LEU A 645 -17.84 8.08 -0.88
C LEU A 645 -18.70 8.07 0.38
N PHE A 646 -19.30 6.95 0.69
CA PHE A 646 -20.00 6.75 1.95
C PHE A 646 -19.75 5.35 2.47
N ASN A 647 -19.49 5.23 3.76
CA ASN A 647 -19.33 3.94 4.42
C ASN A 647 -20.19 3.91 5.69
N THR A 648 -20.81 2.77 5.95
CA THR A 648 -21.53 2.48 7.20
C THR A 648 -21.14 1.11 7.69
N GLU A 649 -20.92 0.97 8.99
CA GLU A 649 -20.48 -0.26 9.65
C GLU A 649 -21.23 -0.40 10.97
N VAL A 650 -21.94 -1.51 11.14
CA VAL A 650 -22.62 -1.89 12.41
C VAL A 650 -21.88 -3.10 12.97
N SER A 651 -21.46 -2.99 14.21
CA SER A 651 -20.80 -4.08 14.95
C SER A 651 -21.60 -4.43 16.21
N TRP A 652 -21.65 -5.71 16.50
CA TRP A 652 -22.28 -6.28 17.69
C TRP A 652 -21.34 -7.29 18.36
N GLU A 653 -21.25 -7.22 19.70
CA GLU A 653 -20.46 -8.16 20.51
C GLU A 653 -21.21 -8.47 21.79
N HIS A 654 -21.46 -9.78 22.03
CA HIS A 654 -22.13 -10.24 23.26
C HIS A 654 -21.71 -11.66 23.60
N ALA A 655 -21.35 -11.90 24.86
CA ALA A 655 -21.06 -13.24 25.40
C ALA A 655 -20.13 -14.10 24.54
N GLY A 656 -19.08 -13.47 23.97
CA GLY A 656 -18.11 -14.15 23.11
C GLY A 656 -18.48 -14.19 21.63
N TRP A 657 -19.73 -13.92 21.26
CA TRP A 657 -20.13 -13.74 19.86
C TRP A 657 -19.79 -12.33 19.38
N PHE A 658 -19.42 -12.22 18.14
CA PHE A 658 -19.28 -10.94 17.44
C PHE A 658 -19.81 -11.02 16.02
N ALA A 659 -20.35 -9.91 15.53
CA ALA A 659 -20.78 -9.75 14.17
C ALA A 659 -20.56 -8.32 13.71
N ARG A 660 -20.16 -8.14 12.44
CA ARG A 660 -20.03 -6.85 11.79
C ARG A 660 -20.60 -6.93 10.38
N VAL A 661 -21.42 -5.96 10.03
CA VAL A 661 -21.88 -5.74 8.65
C VAL A 661 -21.41 -4.35 8.26
N ASP A 662 -20.74 -4.26 7.14
CA ASP A 662 -20.37 -2.99 6.53
C ASP A 662 -20.93 -2.85 5.12
N ALA A 663 -21.15 -1.62 4.70
CA ALA A 663 -21.54 -1.28 3.35
C ALA A 663 -20.86 0.00 2.90
N LYS A 664 -20.27 -0.03 1.71
CA LYS A 664 -19.57 1.11 1.09
C LYS A 664 -20.18 1.49 -0.24
N TYR A 665 -20.48 2.76 -0.40
CA TYR A 665 -20.82 3.39 -1.68
C TYR A 665 -19.60 4.03 -2.31
N THR A 666 -19.33 3.68 -3.57
CA THR A 666 -18.33 4.34 -4.41
C THR A 666 -19.05 5.03 -5.57
N GLY A 667 -18.92 6.34 -5.64
CA GLY A 667 -19.52 7.15 -6.68
C GLY A 667 -18.94 6.89 -8.07
N GLN A 668 -19.62 7.42 -9.10
CA GLN A 668 -19.18 7.36 -10.49
C GLN A 668 -17.76 7.92 -10.67
N ARG A 669 -16.95 7.25 -11.51
CA ARG A 669 -15.58 7.62 -11.89
C ARG A 669 -15.47 7.75 -13.41
N TYR A 670 -14.34 8.28 -13.89
CA TYR A 670 -14.02 8.37 -15.32
C TYR A 670 -12.63 7.79 -15.55
N TYR A 671 -12.40 7.17 -16.71
CA TYR A 671 -11.09 6.67 -17.12
C TYR A 671 -10.49 7.48 -18.28
N THR A 672 -11.28 8.38 -18.90
CA THR A 672 -10.80 9.34 -19.91
C THR A 672 -10.67 10.73 -19.31
N TYR A 673 -9.70 11.51 -19.77
CA TYR A 673 -9.53 12.91 -19.36
C TYR A 673 -10.70 13.80 -19.83
N LEU A 674 -11.39 13.42 -20.90
CA LEU A 674 -12.55 14.13 -21.43
C LEU A 674 -13.83 13.89 -20.63
N ASN A 675 -13.83 12.92 -19.71
CA ASN A 675 -14.99 12.50 -18.92
C ASN A 675 -16.21 12.05 -19.76
N ASP A 676 -15.99 11.55 -20.94
CA ASP A 676 -17.04 11.08 -21.85
C ASP A 676 -17.51 9.66 -21.56
N SER A 677 -16.71 8.87 -20.85
CA SER A 677 -16.96 7.47 -20.55
C SER A 677 -16.98 7.21 -19.05
N PRO A 678 -18.18 7.24 -18.42
CA PRO A 678 -18.33 7.05 -16.99
C PRO A 678 -18.30 5.57 -16.60
N VAL A 679 -17.58 5.24 -15.53
CA VAL A 679 -17.66 3.96 -14.83
C VAL A 679 -18.75 4.04 -13.76
N PRO A 680 -19.74 3.15 -13.76
CA PRO A 680 -20.89 3.23 -12.86
C PRO A 680 -20.53 3.19 -11.39
N SER A 681 -21.31 3.88 -10.57
CA SER A 681 -21.27 3.79 -9.11
C SER A 681 -21.77 2.43 -8.61
N TYR A 682 -21.35 2.05 -7.40
CA TYR A 682 -21.78 0.79 -6.80
C TYR A 682 -21.79 0.84 -5.27
N TRP A 683 -22.56 -0.08 -4.68
CA TRP A 683 -22.49 -0.46 -3.29
C TRP A 683 -21.84 -1.83 -3.14
N LEU A 684 -20.96 -1.98 -2.17
CA LEU A 684 -20.46 -3.27 -1.70
C LEU A 684 -20.81 -3.42 -0.22
N SER A 685 -21.19 -4.63 0.18
CA SER A 685 -21.44 -4.98 1.56
C SER A 685 -20.67 -6.24 1.93
N ASN A 686 -20.21 -6.31 3.18
CA ASN A 686 -19.49 -7.45 3.72
C ASN A 686 -20.08 -7.84 5.07
N LEU A 687 -19.86 -9.10 5.45
CA LEU A 687 -20.22 -9.65 6.74
C LEU A 687 -18.98 -10.28 7.38
N SER A 688 -18.76 -10.00 8.66
CA SER A 688 -17.83 -10.73 9.53
C SER A 688 -18.59 -11.19 10.75
N ALA A 689 -18.53 -12.48 11.09
CA ALA A 689 -19.17 -13.03 12.28
C ALA A 689 -18.30 -14.12 12.89
N GLY A 690 -18.31 -14.26 14.20
CA GLY A 690 -17.50 -15.27 14.84
C GLY A 690 -17.82 -15.46 16.32
N TYR A 691 -17.04 -16.36 16.91
CA TYR A 691 -17.18 -16.71 18.32
C TYR A 691 -15.81 -16.93 18.97
N HIS A 692 -15.62 -16.30 20.13
CA HIS A 692 -14.45 -16.51 20.99
C HIS A 692 -14.70 -17.75 21.86
N LEU A 693 -14.15 -18.87 21.45
CA LEU A 693 -14.28 -20.16 22.11
C LEU A 693 -13.52 -20.25 23.45
N GLY A 694 -12.67 -19.23 23.74
CA GLY A 694 -11.83 -19.23 24.93
C GLY A 694 -10.70 -20.27 24.86
N SER A 695 -10.53 -21.06 25.92
CA SER A 695 -9.50 -22.11 25.97
C SER A 695 -10.07 -23.48 25.62
N ILE A 696 -9.43 -24.18 24.68
CA ILE A 696 -9.78 -25.55 24.28
C ILE A 696 -8.53 -26.42 24.39
N GLY A 697 -8.43 -27.21 25.45
CA GLY A 697 -7.22 -27.99 25.76
C GLY A 697 -6.01 -27.06 25.92
N PRO A 698 -4.90 -27.29 25.19
CA PRO A 698 -3.72 -26.41 25.26
C PRO A 698 -3.89 -25.07 24.55
N PHE A 699 -4.94 -24.91 23.75
CA PHE A 699 -5.18 -23.69 22.96
C PHE A 699 -5.90 -22.66 23.79
N LYS A 700 -5.35 -21.44 23.85
CA LYS A 700 -5.92 -20.28 24.53
C LYS A 700 -6.44 -19.29 23.50
N GLY A 701 -7.47 -18.53 23.88
CA GLY A 701 -7.98 -17.44 23.03
C GLY A 701 -8.41 -17.90 21.65
N THR A 702 -8.96 -19.12 21.54
CA THR A 702 -9.41 -19.68 20.27
C THR A 702 -10.59 -18.90 19.72
N THR A 703 -10.51 -18.51 18.44
CA THR A 703 -11.57 -17.75 17.75
C THR A 703 -11.90 -18.43 16.41
N LEU A 704 -13.18 -18.69 16.20
CA LEU A 704 -13.71 -19.11 14.92
C LEU A 704 -14.40 -17.92 14.24
N GLN A 705 -14.08 -17.62 12.98
CA GLN A 705 -14.60 -16.46 12.27
C GLN A 705 -14.99 -16.81 10.85
N LEU A 706 -16.16 -16.37 10.43
CA LEU A 706 -16.66 -16.40 9.06
C LEU A 706 -16.65 -14.97 8.50
N ASN A 707 -16.07 -14.80 7.33
CA ASN A 707 -16.13 -13.56 6.57
C ASN A 707 -16.79 -13.81 5.21
N VAL A 708 -17.73 -12.95 4.82
CA VAL A 708 -18.35 -12.96 3.48
C VAL A 708 -18.13 -11.59 2.86
N THR A 709 -17.38 -11.53 1.76
CA THR A 709 -17.14 -10.31 0.99
C THR A 709 -18.15 -10.21 -0.15
N ASN A 710 -18.50 -8.97 -0.55
CA ASN A 710 -19.52 -8.72 -1.58
C ASN A 710 -20.80 -9.52 -1.32
N LEU A 711 -21.39 -9.36 -0.14
CA LEU A 711 -22.53 -10.14 0.37
C LEU A 711 -23.72 -10.15 -0.62
N ALA A 712 -23.97 -9.03 -1.30
CA ALA A 712 -25.04 -8.88 -2.29
C ALA A 712 -24.68 -9.45 -3.68
N ASN A 713 -23.48 -10.02 -3.86
CA ASN A 713 -22.97 -10.51 -5.15
C ASN A 713 -23.09 -9.48 -6.29
N LYS A 714 -22.75 -8.23 -5.97
CA LYS A 714 -22.81 -7.12 -6.94
C LYS A 714 -21.73 -7.28 -8.01
N ARG A 715 -22.12 -7.14 -9.29
CA ARG A 715 -21.17 -6.97 -10.39
C ARG A 715 -20.74 -5.51 -10.46
N TYR A 716 -19.43 -5.26 -10.48
CA TYR A 716 -18.86 -3.92 -10.47
C TYR A 716 -17.45 -3.91 -11.07
N PHE A 717 -16.98 -2.76 -11.54
CA PHE A 717 -15.59 -2.58 -11.90
C PHE A 717 -14.82 -2.18 -10.64
N GLY A 718 -13.95 -3.08 -10.17
CA GLY A 718 -13.16 -2.89 -8.96
C GLY A 718 -12.10 -1.83 -9.16
N THR A 719 -11.34 -1.92 -10.26
CA THR A 719 -10.22 -1.03 -10.56
C THR A 719 -10.43 -0.30 -11.88
N VAL A 720 -9.99 0.94 -11.93
CA VAL A 720 -9.93 1.79 -13.12
C VAL A 720 -8.48 2.25 -13.28
N GLY A 721 -7.94 2.19 -14.50
CA GLY A 721 -6.59 2.65 -14.78
C GLY A 721 -6.41 4.14 -14.46
N THR A 722 -5.37 4.46 -13.72
CA THR A 722 -5.12 5.83 -13.22
C THR A 722 -4.41 6.72 -14.23
N ASN A 723 -3.80 6.14 -15.26
CA ASN A 723 -3.08 6.89 -16.29
C ASN A 723 -4.04 7.68 -17.20
N GLY A 724 -5.32 7.29 -17.27
CA GLY A 724 -6.30 7.92 -18.12
C GLY A 724 -5.94 7.87 -19.60
N PHE A 725 -6.92 8.21 -20.44
CA PHE A 725 -6.71 8.34 -21.88
C PHE A 725 -7.05 9.77 -22.29
N VAL A 726 -6.22 10.37 -23.13
CA VAL A 726 -6.43 11.73 -23.63
C VAL A 726 -7.51 11.79 -24.70
N SER A 727 -7.72 10.67 -25.43
CA SER A 727 -8.77 10.52 -26.42
C SER A 727 -10.14 10.28 -25.79
N ALA A 728 -11.18 10.60 -26.54
CA ALA A 728 -12.53 10.16 -26.23
C ALA A 728 -12.70 8.66 -26.51
N ASP A 729 -13.55 7.99 -25.71
CA ASP A 729 -13.90 6.58 -25.90
C ASP A 729 -15.43 6.34 -25.89
N PRO A 730 -16.18 6.95 -26.81
CA PRO A 730 -17.64 6.80 -26.84
C PRO A 730 -18.09 5.35 -27.07
N SER A 731 -17.25 4.53 -27.69
CA SER A 731 -17.51 3.11 -27.94
C SER A 731 -17.16 2.21 -26.75
N GLY A 732 -16.39 2.71 -25.78
CA GLY A 732 -15.95 1.96 -24.61
C GLY A 732 -14.97 0.85 -24.94
N THR A 733 -14.00 1.11 -25.81
CA THR A 733 -13.03 0.12 -26.33
C THR A 733 -11.72 0.11 -25.56
N PHE A 734 -11.43 1.13 -24.73
CA PHE A 734 -10.16 1.20 -24.01
C PHE A 734 -10.15 0.22 -22.85
N ALA A 735 -9.30 -0.79 -22.94
CA ALA A 735 -9.10 -1.80 -21.91
C ALA A 735 -8.25 -1.22 -20.76
N THR A 736 -8.92 -0.85 -19.66
CA THR A 736 -8.30 -0.20 -18.50
C THR A 736 -9.03 -0.51 -17.19
N MET A 737 -10.02 -1.41 -17.22
CA MET A 737 -10.82 -1.73 -16.05
C MET A 737 -10.66 -3.19 -15.65
N LEU A 738 -10.68 -3.46 -14.35
CA LEU A 738 -10.76 -4.81 -13.84
C LEU A 738 -12.11 -5.04 -13.18
N ALA A 739 -12.73 -6.17 -13.52
CA ALA A 739 -13.93 -6.64 -12.83
C ALA A 739 -13.62 -6.95 -11.37
N GLY A 740 -14.47 -6.53 -10.46
CA GLY A 740 -14.36 -6.83 -9.05
C GLY A 740 -14.85 -8.22 -8.70
N ALA A 741 -14.29 -8.81 -7.64
CA ALA A 741 -14.61 -10.16 -7.20
C ALA A 741 -16.11 -10.35 -6.88
N PRO A 742 -16.69 -11.51 -7.18
CA PRO A 742 -18.04 -11.87 -6.77
C PRO A 742 -18.11 -12.06 -5.24
N ARG A 743 -19.26 -12.52 -4.74
CA ARG A 743 -19.36 -12.93 -3.34
C ARG A 743 -18.41 -14.09 -3.06
N GLN A 744 -17.57 -13.93 -2.03
CA GLN A 744 -16.64 -14.96 -1.57
C GLN A 744 -16.78 -15.13 -0.05
N ALA A 745 -16.53 -16.33 0.43
CA ALA A 745 -16.61 -16.68 1.85
C ALA A 745 -15.28 -17.28 2.33
N PHE A 746 -14.90 -16.94 3.57
CA PHE A 746 -13.67 -17.37 4.23
C PHE A 746 -13.98 -17.80 5.66
N LEU A 747 -13.54 -18.99 6.05
CA LEU A 747 -13.65 -19.50 7.42
C LEU A 747 -12.23 -19.55 8.02
N SER A 748 -12.07 -18.93 9.18
CA SER A 748 -10.76 -18.82 9.85
C SER A 748 -10.84 -19.34 11.27
N LEU A 749 -9.84 -20.11 11.66
CA LEU A 749 -9.58 -20.54 13.03
C LEU A 749 -8.26 -19.90 13.48
N ASN A 750 -8.28 -19.21 14.61
CA ASN A 750 -7.11 -18.60 15.23
C ASN A 750 -6.99 -19.08 16.68
N ALA A 751 -5.80 -19.49 17.11
CA ALA A 751 -5.55 -19.98 18.44
C ALA A 751 -4.13 -19.63 18.91
N LYS A 752 -3.94 -19.51 20.24
CA LYS A 752 -2.64 -19.36 20.90
C LYS A 752 -2.35 -20.58 21.76
N LEU A 753 -1.13 -21.14 21.65
CA LEU A 753 -0.58 -22.23 22.47
C LEU A 753 0.34 -21.64 23.54
#